data_33e6053019ab56af9d2b87464756e3d5
#
_entry.id   33e6053019ab56af9d2b87464756e3d5
#
_cell.length_a   1.000
_cell.length_b   1.000
_cell.length_c   1.000
_cell.angle_alpha   90.00
_cell.angle_beta   90.00
_cell.angle_gamma   90.00
#
_symmetry.space_group_name_H-M   'P 1'
#
loop_
_entity.id
_entity.type
_entity.pdbx_description
1 polymer ?
#
loop_
_entity_poly.entity_id
_entity_poly.type
_entity_poly.pdbx_seq_one_letter_code
_entity_poly.pdbx_strand_id
1 'polypeptide(L)'
;MKNLFFLLKSTLPLILIPLFFLSPLNYGQFASIWDQYPEEVKEKNSFKRFEWFYRQRAIPYDTISIHTFNSEKEKEIQKYVEGENFFANNLQWNSIGPSGIISGFPNHWGEMSGRIRGMAVHPYDPNTVYVGVAAGSIWKTTDGGITWANVGDNLASITYGAIAIDPGNPNIVYAGAGEIMYNFSFNIYDGRGLYKSTDAGTTWNQITSGFGTVTHFGDLEVSPHNSNIVFAALGSGYNYIGNVGNEGIWRSADAGITWTRTLNVADGFDVIVHPTNSNVVYAAAGGGFTSSGFYISTNSGVNWAQSNSGLPTASAIRRIQISLVTSSPSIIYALIYNSSNTTVAYKTTNGGTTWSQISAGVPLGGNYGGGWIDQGWYDLCIAADPTNANFVLAGNVELHQTTNGSTFAVRRVSPGANAWDCPSHTDLHRIVFAPSNHNVIYLACDGGIYKSTNNGTTWASANKGITTIQFYRIASHPSKHDTLIGGAQDNGNFRTFNAGATAWNFTTTGDGMECFFDHTVNTTIYLSTQNGWLGKSTNLGTTITWYGSVNGSWITPYFMHPTNNQWIYTANNNVLRSTNGGTVYTTIASNVSTSDLINTMDQSSVNANNMIFAGSGSWTSTPQVKVSTDGGFNWTDVTSNISGAQRYITRVVCHPTNANTMYVVRSGFSASNKIYMTTNLGSTWTNVSGDLPNVPTNDFFVDPANTTHYYAANDFGVYRSTNSGTNWVREGLGMPFVPAIDFDYVVANSIRYLRVATHGRSAFETDLDNIVPVELTSFTAEANQGNVELKWTTATELNNQGFEIERQNVGQESEWKNIGFVPGRGTTSDVQHYSFIDENISGFLRYRLKQIDLDGTFTYSEIIDVETLADLSFKLDQNYPNPFNPITRISYILPEESNVTLTIYNALGEIVEVLVNEMQSAKSYEAVWNAGTHPSGVYFYSIEVSPVDGGNIFNESRKMILMK
;
A
#
# COMPACT_ATOMS: atom_id res chain seq x y z
N MET A 1 3.47 -35.50 -53.40
CA MET A 1 3.49 -36.95 -53.68
C MET A 1 2.93 -37.64 -52.45
N LYS A 2 1.76 -38.20 -52.65
CA LYS A 2 1.32 -39.58 -52.50
C LYS A 2 1.41 -40.13 -51.07
N ASN A 3 0.26 -40.20 -50.40
CA ASN A 3 -0.54 -41.40 -50.14
C ASN A 3 0.04 -42.35 -49.08
N LEU A 4 -0.69 -42.62 -48.02
CA LEU A 4 -1.46 -43.89 -47.94
C LEU A 4 -2.44 -43.91 -46.73
N PHE A 5 -3.64 -44.23 -47.03
CA PHE A 5 -4.77 -44.66 -46.19
C PHE A 5 -4.47 -45.93 -45.39
N PHE A 6 -5.07 -46.06 -44.21
CA PHE A 6 -5.84 -47.31 -43.87
C PHE A 6 -6.97 -47.03 -42.84
N LEU A 7 -8.13 -47.54 -43.19
CA LEU A 7 -9.38 -47.52 -42.43
C LEU A 7 -9.36 -48.50 -41.26
N LEU A 8 -10.06 -48.12 -40.19
CA LEU A 8 -10.87 -49.08 -39.44
C LEU A 8 -12.16 -48.40 -38.90
N LYS A 9 -13.28 -48.93 -39.36
CA LYS A 9 -14.65 -48.61 -38.93
C LYS A 9 -14.92 -49.21 -37.57
N SER A 10 -15.49 -48.48 -36.63
CA SER A 10 -16.42 -49.02 -35.63
C SER A 10 -17.48 -47.93 -35.31
N THR A 11 -18.69 -48.36 -35.46
CA THR A 11 -19.96 -47.66 -35.33
C THR A 11 -20.28 -47.26 -33.88
N LEU A 12 -20.57 -45.95 -33.64
CA LEU A 12 -21.38 -45.48 -32.52
C LEU A 12 -22.28 -44.33 -32.99
N PRO A 13 -23.51 -44.19 -32.48
CA PRO A 13 -24.54 -43.39 -33.12
C PRO A 13 -24.36 -41.89 -32.97
N LEU A 14 -24.68 -41.15 -34.04
CA LEU A 14 -24.86 -39.69 -34.04
C LEU A 14 -25.95 -39.31 -33.05
N ILE A 15 -25.60 -38.67 -31.98
CA ILE A 15 -26.53 -37.82 -31.23
C ILE A 15 -26.50 -36.45 -31.90
N LEU A 16 -27.56 -36.10 -32.60
CA LEU A 16 -27.81 -34.75 -33.09
C LEU A 16 -27.95 -33.84 -31.88
N ILE A 17 -26.96 -32.99 -31.63
CA ILE A 17 -27.10 -31.79 -30.81
C ILE A 17 -27.72 -30.72 -31.71
N PRO A 18 -28.90 -30.18 -31.40
CA PRO A 18 -29.43 -29.06 -32.20
C PRO A 18 -28.54 -27.84 -31.96
N LEU A 19 -28.03 -27.27 -33.06
CA LEU A 19 -27.50 -25.94 -33.06
C LEU A 19 -28.65 -24.98 -32.68
N PHE A 20 -28.68 -24.59 -31.41
CA PHE A 20 -29.41 -23.39 -31.02
C PHE A 20 -28.68 -22.19 -31.58
N PHE A 21 -29.26 -21.54 -32.56
CA PHE A 21 -28.99 -20.17 -32.90
C PHE A 21 -29.20 -19.37 -31.64
N LEU A 22 -28.11 -18.85 -31.07
CA LEU A 22 -28.14 -17.82 -30.04
C LEU A 22 -28.74 -16.57 -30.65
N SER A 23 -30.06 -16.40 -30.48
CA SER A 23 -30.68 -15.07 -30.54
C SER A 23 -29.96 -14.16 -29.51
N PRO A 24 -29.88 -12.84 -29.74
CA PRO A 24 -29.31 -11.95 -28.74
C PRO A 24 -30.05 -12.16 -27.44
N LEU A 25 -29.36 -12.65 -26.42
CA LEU A 25 -29.89 -12.80 -25.06
C LEU A 25 -30.43 -11.44 -24.64
N ASN A 26 -31.75 -11.35 -24.52
CA ASN A 26 -32.38 -10.30 -23.73
C ASN A 26 -31.73 -10.30 -22.35
N TYR A 27 -31.06 -9.22 -22.00
CA TYR A 27 -30.56 -8.94 -20.65
C TYR A 27 -31.76 -8.66 -19.72
N GLY A 28 -32.58 -9.67 -19.49
CA GLY A 28 -33.70 -9.64 -18.58
C GLY A 28 -33.55 -10.76 -17.57
N GLN A 29 -33.31 -10.38 -16.32
CA GLN A 29 -33.42 -11.20 -15.12
C GLN A 29 -32.38 -12.31 -14.89
N PHE A 30 -31.13 -11.91 -14.63
CA PHE A 30 -30.45 -12.55 -13.52
C PHE A 30 -30.83 -11.77 -12.26
N ALA A 31 -31.48 -12.43 -11.30
CA ALA A 31 -31.61 -11.87 -9.96
C ALA A 31 -30.20 -11.50 -9.49
N SER A 32 -29.99 -10.22 -9.16
CA SER A 32 -28.69 -9.78 -8.67
C SER A 32 -28.34 -10.60 -7.45
N ILE A 33 -27.06 -10.92 -7.26
CA ILE A 33 -26.53 -11.46 -6.00
C ILE A 33 -27.13 -10.72 -4.79
N TRP A 34 -27.32 -9.41 -4.93
CA TRP A 34 -27.83 -8.50 -3.91
C TRP A 34 -29.29 -8.78 -3.52
N ASP A 35 -30.09 -9.30 -4.45
CA ASP A 35 -31.48 -9.67 -4.19
C ASP A 35 -31.58 -10.92 -3.30
N GLN A 36 -30.48 -11.66 -3.12
CA GLN A 36 -30.39 -12.81 -2.26
C GLN A 36 -30.24 -12.46 -0.77
N TYR A 37 -29.86 -11.20 -0.45
CA TYR A 37 -29.74 -10.77 0.93
C TYR A 37 -31.08 -10.38 1.52
N PRO A 38 -31.37 -10.81 2.77
CA PRO A 38 -32.51 -10.28 3.52
C PRO A 38 -32.41 -8.77 3.68
N GLU A 39 -33.54 -8.07 3.62
CA GLU A 39 -33.59 -6.61 3.80
C GLU A 39 -32.96 -6.15 5.12
N GLU A 40 -33.10 -6.93 6.19
CA GLU A 40 -32.47 -6.65 7.48
C GLU A 40 -30.93 -6.63 7.45
N VAL A 41 -30.33 -7.33 6.47
CA VAL A 41 -28.88 -7.31 6.22
C VAL A 41 -28.52 -6.08 5.41
N LYS A 42 -29.32 -5.73 4.40
CA LYS A 42 -29.09 -4.57 3.52
C LYS A 42 -29.14 -3.24 4.29
N GLU A 43 -29.90 -3.19 5.40
CA GLU A 43 -29.98 -2.00 6.25
C GLU A 43 -28.78 -1.78 7.18
N LYS A 44 -27.88 -2.78 7.31
CA LYS A 44 -26.69 -2.65 8.16
C LYS A 44 -25.64 -1.74 7.52
N ASN A 45 -24.99 -0.90 8.32
CA ASN A 45 -23.93 -0.01 7.85
C ASN A 45 -22.78 -0.76 7.17
N SER A 46 -22.41 -1.95 7.67
CA SER A 46 -21.40 -2.79 7.04
C SER A 46 -21.78 -3.21 5.62
N PHE A 47 -23.07 -3.51 5.38
CA PHE A 47 -23.55 -3.82 4.03
C PHE A 47 -23.54 -2.58 3.13
N LYS A 48 -24.02 -1.44 3.61
CA LYS A 48 -24.05 -0.18 2.83
C LYS A 48 -22.63 0.31 2.48
N ARG A 49 -21.67 0.13 3.38
CA ARG A 49 -20.26 0.40 3.14
C ARG A 49 -19.69 -0.46 2.02
N PHE A 50 -19.92 -1.76 2.11
CA PHE A 50 -19.51 -2.71 1.07
C PHE A 50 -20.20 -2.39 -0.27
N GLU A 51 -21.52 -2.18 -0.27
CA GLU A 51 -22.27 -1.82 -1.45
C GLU A 51 -21.69 -0.59 -2.13
N TRP A 52 -21.35 0.45 -1.36
CA TRP A 52 -20.69 1.64 -1.86
C TRP A 52 -19.37 1.32 -2.55
N PHE A 53 -18.48 0.55 -1.93
CA PHE A 53 -17.16 0.23 -2.49
C PHE A 53 -17.26 -0.72 -3.69
N TYR A 54 -18.11 -1.75 -3.59
CA TYR A 54 -18.21 -2.82 -4.57
C TYR A 54 -18.98 -2.41 -5.83
N ARG A 55 -20.15 -1.76 -5.67
CA ARG A 55 -21.01 -1.34 -6.80
C ARG A 55 -20.26 -0.47 -7.79
N GLN A 56 -19.45 0.45 -7.32
CA GLN A 56 -18.66 1.33 -8.18
C GLN A 56 -17.73 0.54 -9.12
N ARG A 57 -17.28 -0.63 -8.69
CA ARG A 57 -16.32 -1.48 -9.40
C ARG A 57 -16.97 -2.58 -10.22
N ALA A 58 -18.10 -3.07 -9.79
CA ALA A 58 -18.74 -4.28 -10.34
C ALA A 58 -19.82 -4.00 -11.41
N ILE A 59 -20.55 -2.88 -11.34
CA ILE A 59 -21.62 -2.57 -12.29
C ILE A 59 -21.08 -2.42 -13.74
N PRO A 60 -21.71 -3.01 -14.75
CA PRO A 60 -23.01 -3.71 -14.73
C PRO A 60 -22.92 -5.22 -14.63
N TYR A 61 -21.74 -5.82 -14.46
CA TYR A 61 -21.53 -7.26 -14.60
C TYR A 61 -21.67 -8.04 -13.29
N ASP A 62 -21.92 -7.35 -12.19
CA ASP A 62 -22.00 -7.90 -10.85
C ASP A 62 -20.73 -8.66 -10.40
N THR A 63 -19.60 -8.32 -10.99
CA THR A 63 -18.29 -8.90 -10.68
C THR A 63 -17.18 -7.85 -10.83
N ILE A 64 -16.25 -7.83 -9.89
CA ILE A 64 -15.00 -7.09 -10.07
C ILE A 64 -14.07 -7.93 -10.96
N SER A 65 -13.63 -7.37 -12.06
CA SER A 65 -12.70 -8.05 -12.96
C SER A 65 -11.28 -8.02 -12.39
N ILE A 66 -10.99 -8.92 -11.46
CA ILE A 66 -9.66 -9.04 -10.82
C ILE A 66 -8.58 -9.34 -11.86
N HIS A 67 -8.89 -10.15 -12.85
CA HIS A 67 -7.94 -10.43 -13.93
C HIS A 67 -7.58 -9.14 -14.69
N THR A 68 -8.56 -8.30 -15.01
CA THR A 68 -8.32 -7.00 -15.67
C THR A 68 -7.54 -6.08 -14.77
N PHE A 69 -7.92 -5.95 -13.49
CA PHE A 69 -7.20 -5.13 -12.52
C PHE A 69 -5.73 -5.55 -12.42
N ASN A 70 -5.47 -6.85 -12.35
CA ASN A 70 -4.12 -7.41 -12.25
C ASN A 70 -3.31 -7.14 -13.52
N SER A 71 -3.89 -7.38 -14.68
CA SER A 71 -3.23 -7.13 -15.96
C SER A 71 -2.91 -5.65 -16.18
N GLU A 72 -3.82 -4.76 -15.81
CA GLU A 72 -3.58 -3.32 -15.92
C GLU A 72 -2.49 -2.84 -14.94
N LYS A 73 -2.49 -3.36 -13.70
CA LYS A 73 -1.46 -3.02 -12.73
C LYS A 73 -0.07 -3.51 -13.16
N GLU A 74 0.02 -4.71 -13.72
CA GLU A 74 1.26 -5.23 -14.28
C GLU A 74 1.79 -4.34 -15.41
N LYS A 75 0.91 -3.90 -16.31
CA LYS A 75 1.27 -2.96 -17.38
C LYS A 75 1.79 -1.63 -16.81
N GLU A 76 1.13 -1.08 -15.79
CA GLU A 76 1.57 0.17 -15.18
C GLU A 76 2.91 0.02 -14.43
N ILE A 77 3.12 -1.10 -13.74
CA ILE A 77 4.42 -1.40 -13.11
C ILE A 77 5.50 -1.59 -14.17
N GLN A 78 5.20 -2.27 -15.29
CA GLN A 78 6.15 -2.49 -16.37
C GLN A 78 6.58 -1.17 -17.03
N LYS A 79 5.65 -0.26 -17.30
CA LYS A 79 5.97 1.10 -17.75
C LYS A 79 6.93 1.81 -16.79
N TYR A 80 6.73 1.62 -15.47
CA TYR A 80 7.61 2.18 -14.44
C TYR A 80 9.02 1.60 -14.50
N VAL A 81 9.16 0.29 -14.71
CA VAL A 81 10.45 -0.41 -14.79
C VAL A 81 11.19 -0.10 -16.10
N GLU A 82 10.46 0.04 -17.21
CA GLU A 82 11.04 0.30 -18.54
C GLU A 82 11.40 1.77 -18.77
N GLY A 83 11.10 2.66 -17.81
CA GLY A 83 11.41 4.09 -17.90
C GLY A 83 10.64 4.84 -19.00
N GLU A 84 9.59 4.23 -19.56
CA GLU A 84 8.76 4.89 -20.53
C GLU A 84 8.00 6.06 -19.90
N ASN A 85 8.43 7.30 -20.19
CA ASN A 85 7.74 8.59 -19.95
C ASN A 85 6.93 8.74 -18.64
N PHE A 86 7.33 8.04 -17.57
CA PHE A 86 6.62 8.03 -16.29
C PHE A 86 6.71 9.36 -15.54
N PHE A 87 7.63 10.23 -15.94
CA PHE A 87 8.00 11.41 -15.17
C PHE A 87 7.99 12.72 -15.97
N ALA A 88 7.25 12.75 -17.06
CA ALA A 88 7.10 13.97 -17.85
C ALA A 88 6.32 15.05 -17.07
N ASN A 89 7.00 16.00 -16.47
CA ASN A 89 6.49 17.04 -15.56
C ASN A 89 5.98 16.50 -14.23
N ASN A 90 6.83 15.81 -13.48
CA ASN A 90 6.45 15.21 -12.21
C ASN A 90 6.10 16.26 -11.17
N LEU A 91 4.86 16.16 -10.73
CA LEU A 91 4.46 16.77 -9.48
C LEU A 91 4.92 15.84 -8.34
N GLN A 92 5.66 16.42 -7.40
CA GLN A 92 6.02 15.70 -6.17
C GLN A 92 4.80 15.64 -5.27
N TRP A 93 4.34 14.43 -4.97
CA TRP A 93 3.28 14.18 -4.01
C TRP A 93 3.87 13.88 -2.63
N ASN A 94 3.50 14.67 -1.65
CA ASN A 94 3.95 14.53 -0.28
C ASN A 94 2.79 14.03 0.60
N SER A 95 3.06 13.06 1.47
CA SER A 95 2.06 12.64 2.44
C SER A 95 1.80 13.77 3.45
N ILE A 96 0.54 14.16 3.58
CA ILE A 96 0.09 15.17 4.56
C ILE A 96 -0.63 14.55 5.75
N GLY A 97 -0.58 13.24 5.86
CA GLY A 97 -1.17 12.51 6.97
C GLY A 97 -2.68 12.24 6.83
N PRO A 98 -3.33 11.95 7.94
CA PRO A 98 -2.77 11.85 9.29
C PRO A 98 -1.79 10.68 9.44
N SER A 99 -0.74 10.90 10.22
CA SER A 99 0.14 9.83 10.71
C SER A 99 -0.31 9.30 12.08
N GLY A 100 -1.52 9.59 12.44
CA GLY A 100 -2.27 9.23 13.62
C GLY A 100 -3.42 10.21 13.84
N ILE A 101 -4.52 9.74 14.43
CA ILE A 101 -5.68 10.57 14.81
C ILE A 101 -5.75 10.56 16.32
N ILE A 102 -5.54 11.71 16.96
CA ILE A 102 -5.66 11.82 18.43
C ILE A 102 -7.12 11.69 18.81
N SER A 103 -7.44 10.61 19.53
CA SER A 103 -8.77 10.37 20.04
C SER A 103 -9.16 11.45 21.07
N GLY A 104 -10.22 12.17 20.77
CA GLY A 104 -10.82 13.12 21.73
C GLY A 104 -11.81 12.45 22.67
N PHE A 105 -12.34 11.30 22.26
CA PHE A 105 -13.27 10.47 23.05
C PHE A 105 -13.41 9.08 22.40
N PRO A 106 -13.09 8.03 23.12
CA PRO A 106 -12.47 8.04 24.46
C PRO A 106 -10.98 8.45 24.37
N ASN A 107 -10.58 9.39 25.17
CA ASN A 107 -9.23 9.99 25.12
C ASN A 107 -8.08 9.03 25.45
N HIS A 108 -8.38 7.88 26.07
CA HIS A 108 -7.39 6.87 26.45
C HIS A 108 -6.95 5.95 25.28
N TRP A 109 -7.62 5.99 24.13
CA TRP A 109 -7.16 5.25 22.95
C TRP A 109 -5.89 5.84 22.33
N GLY A 110 -5.55 7.10 22.65
CA GLY A 110 -4.37 7.77 22.11
C GLY A 110 -4.51 8.05 20.62
N GLU A 111 -3.43 7.89 19.88
CA GLU A 111 -3.43 8.03 18.42
C GLU A 111 -4.04 6.79 17.77
N MET A 112 -4.91 6.98 16.78
CA MET A 112 -5.52 5.93 15.96
C MET A 112 -4.97 5.98 14.53
N SER A 113 -5.00 4.86 13.81
CA SER A 113 -4.63 4.73 12.41
C SER A 113 -5.66 3.88 11.66
N GLY A 114 -5.35 3.39 10.45
CA GLY A 114 -6.22 2.48 9.71
C GLY A 114 -6.08 1.02 10.14
N ARG A 115 -6.99 0.18 9.66
CA ARG A 115 -7.14 -1.24 10.04
C ARG A 115 -5.89 -2.07 9.76
N ILE A 116 -5.41 -2.76 10.82
CA ILE A 116 -4.29 -3.71 10.74
C ILE A 116 -4.81 -5.14 10.90
N ARG A 117 -4.38 -6.05 10.01
CA ARG A 117 -4.82 -7.46 9.98
C ARG A 117 -3.70 -8.44 10.27
N GLY A 118 -2.63 -8.39 9.49
CA GLY A 118 -1.44 -9.23 9.67
C GLY A 118 -0.48 -8.61 10.67
N MET A 119 0.13 -9.43 11.51
CA MET A 119 1.14 -8.94 12.45
C MET A 119 2.09 -10.06 12.85
N ALA A 120 3.40 -9.76 12.86
CA ALA A 120 4.43 -10.62 13.40
C ALA A 120 5.45 -9.82 14.22
N VAL A 121 5.83 -10.35 15.38
CA VAL A 121 6.87 -9.79 16.25
C VAL A 121 8.14 -10.61 16.08
N HIS A 122 9.27 -9.94 15.98
CA HIS A 122 10.58 -10.56 15.81
C HIS A 122 10.89 -11.54 16.95
N PRO A 123 11.41 -12.75 16.68
CA PRO A 123 11.55 -13.81 17.68
C PRO A 123 12.49 -13.45 18.83
N TYR A 124 13.46 -12.57 18.62
CA TYR A 124 14.50 -12.22 19.59
C TYR A 124 14.47 -10.76 20.06
N ASP A 125 13.71 -9.89 19.36
CA ASP A 125 13.58 -8.47 19.70
C ASP A 125 12.10 -8.06 19.81
N PRO A 126 11.59 -7.77 21.01
CA PRO A 126 10.19 -7.42 21.21
C PRO A 126 9.80 -6.06 20.62
N ASN A 127 10.75 -5.27 20.13
CA ASN A 127 10.51 -3.96 19.53
C ASN A 127 10.49 -3.96 18.00
N THR A 128 10.96 -5.04 17.38
CA THR A 128 10.86 -5.20 15.92
C THR A 128 9.55 -5.91 15.55
N VAL A 129 8.67 -5.19 14.85
CA VAL A 129 7.33 -5.67 14.47
C VAL A 129 7.06 -5.34 13.01
N TYR A 130 6.44 -6.27 12.31
CA TYR A 130 5.86 -6.06 10.99
C TYR A 130 4.35 -6.11 11.09
N VAL A 131 3.68 -5.19 10.39
CA VAL A 131 2.22 -5.17 10.29
C VAL A 131 1.78 -5.14 8.83
N GLY A 132 0.76 -5.95 8.54
CA GLY A 132 0.05 -5.99 7.27
C GLY A 132 -1.26 -5.23 7.40
N VAL A 133 -1.42 -4.19 6.59
CA VAL A 133 -2.58 -3.31 6.63
C VAL A 133 -3.64 -3.78 5.63
N ALA A 134 -4.89 -3.57 5.96
CA ALA A 134 -6.02 -3.99 5.14
C ALA A 134 -6.05 -3.34 3.74
N ALA A 135 -5.56 -2.11 3.62
CA ALA A 135 -5.45 -1.39 2.35
C ALA A 135 -4.28 -0.40 2.33
N GLY A 136 -3.21 -0.65 3.08
CA GLY A 136 -2.13 0.32 3.30
C GLY A 136 -0.73 -0.27 3.30
N SER A 137 -0.52 -1.44 2.64
CA SER A 137 0.80 -2.04 2.46
C SER A 137 1.38 -2.74 3.71
N ILE A 138 2.70 -2.92 3.78
CA ILE A 138 3.43 -3.51 4.90
C ILE A 138 4.25 -2.43 5.59
N TRP A 139 4.17 -2.39 6.91
CA TRP A 139 4.96 -1.46 7.73
C TRP A 139 5.83 -2.21 8.72
N LYS A 140 6.99 -1.63 9.03
CA LYS A 140 7.97 -2.16 9.96
C LYS A 140 8.36 -1.11 10.99
N THR A 141 8.44 -1.52 12.25
CA THR A 141 9.10 -0.76 13.33
C THR A 141 10.27 -1.57 13.88
N THR A 142 11.28 -0.89 14.42
CA THR A 142 12.41 -1.47 15.16
C THR A 142 12.57 -0.87 16.56
N ASP A 143 11.63 0.00 16.95
CA ASP A 143 11.65 0.73 18.23
C ASP A 143 10.35 0.54 19.04
N GLY A 144 9.59 -0.50 18.69
CA GLY A 144 8.36 -0.88 19.41
C GLY A 144 7.18 0.02 19.11
N GLY A 145 7.13 0.62 17.94
CA GLY A 145 6.00 1.43 17.47
C GLY A 145 6.14 2.92 17.78
N ILE A 146 7.36 3.41 18.09
CA ILE A 146 7.63 4.85 18.19
C ILE A 146 7.75 5.46 16.79
N THR A 147 8.40 4.73 15.87
CA THR A 147 8.49 5.09 14.46
C THR A 147 8.21 3.89 13.56
N TRP A 148 7.67 4.16 12.38
CA TRP A 148 7.35 3.14 11.39
C TRP A 148 7.88 3.51 10.01
N ALA A 149 8.40 2.51 9.29
CA ALA A 149 8.80 2.61 7.89
C ALA A 149 7.85 1.76 7.03
N ASN A 150 7.39 2.31 5.91
CA ASN A 150 6.72 1.51 4.91
C ASN A 150 7.76 0.66 4.16
N VAL A 151 7.50 -0.63 4.02
CA VAL A 151 8.41 -1.58 3.36
C VAL A 151 7.74 -2.36 2.22
N GLY A 152 6.54 -1.97 1.81
CA GLY A 152 5.76 -2.72 0.83
C GLY A 152 5.05 -1.88 -0.24
N ASP A 153 5.31 -0.57 -0.37
CA ASP A 153 4.58 0.29 -1.33
C ASP A 153 4.77 -0.08 -2.80
N ASN A 154 5.91 -0.67 -3.12
CA ASN A 154 6.23 -1.10 -4.49
C ASN A 154 5.68 -2.49 -4.84
N LEU A 155 4.94 -3.12 -3.93
CA LEU A 155 4.38 -4.46 -4.15
C LEU A 155 3.06 -4.40 -4.92
N ALA A 156 2.79 -5.48 -5.66
CA ALA A 156 1.57 -5.57 -6.46
C ALA A 156 0.30 -5.63 -5.60
N SER A 157 0.36 -6.08 -4.35
CA SER A 157 -0.75 -6.05 -3.39
C SER A 157 -0.63 -4.89 -2.42
N ILE A 158 -1.76 -4.32 -2.01
CA ILE A 158 -1.84 -3.28 -0.96
C ILE A 158 -2.43 -3.82 0.35
N THR A 159 -2.88 -5.07 0.36
CA THR A 159 -3.59 -5.71 1.47
C THR A 159 -2.85 -6.96 1.92
N TYR A 160 -2.70 -7.14 3.24
CA TYR A 160 -1.96 -8.26 3.82
C TYR A 160 -2.68 -8.78 5.06
N GLY A 161 -3.16 -10.03 4.97
CA GLY A 161 -3.91 -10.70 6.05
C GLY A 161 -3.03 -11.44 7.04
N ALA A 162 -1.83 -11.89 6.62
CA ALA A 162 -0.92 -12.66 7.47
C ALA A 162 0.55 -12.25 7.24
N ILE A 163 1.34 -12.26 8.31
CA ILE A 163 2.79 -12.07 8.26
C ILE A 163 3.45 -13.13 9.15
N ALA A 164 4.56 -13.72 8.70
CA ALA A 164 5.38 -14.61 9.50
C ALA A 164 6.87 -14.28 9.35
N ILE A 165 7.61 -14.41 10.46
CA ILE A 165 9.07 -14.25 10.50
C ILE A 165 9.67 -15.63 10.77
N ASP A 166 10.71 -16.00 10.03
CA ASP A 166 11.42 -17.25 10.27
C ASP A 166 12.16 -17.18 11.62
N PRO A 167 11.81 -18.04 12.59
CA PRO A 167 12.47 -18.02 13.90
C PRO A 167 13.93 -18.48 13.86
N GLY A 168 14.34 -19.20 12.81
CA GLY A 168 15.74 -19.62 12.59
C GLY A 168 16.59 -18.56 11.91
N ASN A 169 15.98 -17.70 11.10
CA ASN A 169 16.62 -16.58 10.42
C ASN A 169 15.66 -15.41 10.24
N PRO A 170 15.61 -14.45 11.19
CA PRO A 170 14.65 -13.35 11.16
C PRO A 170 14.79 -12.35 10.00
N ASN A 171 15.82 -12.47 9.16
CA ASN A 171 15.88 -11.74 7.90
C ASN A 171 14.89 -12.28 6.86
N ILE A 172 14.39 -13.51 7.07
CA ILE A 172 13.37 -14.11 6.21
C ILE A 172 11.99 -13.75 6.78
N VAL A 173 11.22 -13.04 5.98
CA VAL A 173 9.85 -12.61 6.32
C VAL A 173 8.91 -13.02 5.19
N TYR A 174 7.75 -13.55 5.54
CA TYR A 174 6.68 -13.90 4.61
C TYR A 174 5.49 -12.98 4.87
N ALA A 175 4.86 -12.49 3.81
CA ALA A 175 3.65 -11.68 3.87
C ALA A 175 2.60 -12.21 2.90
N GLY A 176 1.51 -12.73 3.43
CA GLY A 176 0.38 -13.27 2.69
C GLY A 176 -0.62 -12.19 2.36
N ALA A 177 -0.88 -11.99 1.07
CA ALA A 177 -1.77 -10.94 0.60
C ALA A 177 -3.24 -11.37 0.63
N GLY A 178 -4.13 -10.39 0.85
CA GLY A 178 -5.58 -10.58 0.99
C GLY A 178 -6.01 -10.94 2.41
N GLU A 179 -7.24 -10.62 2.72
CA GLU A 179 -7.83 -10.85 4.04
C GLU A 179 -8.83 -12.00 3.98
N ILE A 180 -8.91 -12.78 5.04
CA ILE A 180 -9.95 -13.80 5.23
C ILE A 180 -10.97 -13.33 6.26
N MET A 181 -12.24 -13.58 5.98
CA MET A 181 -13.35 -13.42 6.91
C MET A 181 -14.39 -14.49 6.66
N TYR A 182 -15.34 -14.66 7.58
CA TYR A 182 -16.45 -15.58 7.36
C TYR A 182 -17.66 -14.83 6.78
N ASN A 183 -18.21 -15.34 5.69
CA ASN A 183 -19.53 -15.02 5.13
C ASN A 183 -19.91 -13.54 5.07
N PHE A 184 -19.95 -12.96 3.86
CA PHE A 184 -20.51 -11.63 3.59
C PHE A 184 -19.79 -10.46 4.32
N SER A 185 -18.50 -10.59 4.48
CA SER A 185 -17.68 -9.56 5.05
C SER A 185 -17.39 -8.48 4.02
N PHE A 186 -17.95 -7.35 4.24
CA PHE A 186 -18.12 -6.26 3.30
C PHE A 186 -16.95 -5.26 3.24
N ASN A 187 -15.73 -5.65 3.52
CA ASN A 187 -14.59 -4.70 3.56
C ASN A 187 -13.25 -5.35 3.30
N ILE A 188 -13.19 -6.44 2.54
CA ILE A 188 -11.93 -7.08 2.24
C ILE A 188 -11.44 -6.75 0.84
N TYR A 189 -10.14 -6.67 0.71
CA TYR A 189 -9.46 -6.54 -0.56
C TYR A 189 -8.84 -7.87 -0.95
N ASP A 190 -8.96 -8.23 -2.22
CA ASP A 190 -8.30 -9.40 -2.75
C ASP A 190 -6.78 -9.20 -2.75
N GLY A 191 -6.07 -10.21 -2.26
CA GLY A 191 -4.61 -10.25 -2.27
C GLY A 191 -4.05 -10.88 -3.53
N ARG A 192 -2.74 -10.73 -3.71
CA ARG A 192 -1.99 -11.23 -4.86
C ARG A 192 -0.80 -12.06 -4.44
N GLY A 193 -1.07 -13.31 -4.05
CA GLY A 193 -0.03 -14.27 -3.72
C GLY A 193 0.64 -14.03 -2.37
N LEU A 194 1.78 -14.67 -2.24
CA LEU A 194 2.67 -14.58 -1.10
C LEU A 194 3.90 -13.76 -1.49
N TYR A 195 4.39 -12.95 -0.58
CA TYR A 195 5.64 -12.23 -0.74
C TYR A 195 6.67 -12.74 0.27
N LYS A 196 7.91 -12.90 -0.16
CA LYS A 196 9.03 -13.32 0.66
C LYS A 196 10.14 -12.29 0.59
N SER A 197 10.61 -11.85 1.73
CA SER A 197 11.86 -11.10 1.90
C SER A 197 12.94 -12.02 2.47
N THR A 198 14.19 -11.76 2.11
CA THR A 198 15.38 -12.42 2.69
C THR A 198 16.35 -11.42 3.33
N ASP A 199 15.96 -10.16 3.38
CA ASP A 199 16.75 -9.02 3.87
C ASP A 199 15.96 -8.14 4.87
N ALA A 200 15.16 -8.81 5.70
CA ALA A 200 14.35 -8.17 6.75
C ALA A 200 13.37 -7.12 6.22
N GLY A 201 12.77 -7.36 5.06
CA GLY A 201 11.74 -6.51 4.46
C GLY A 201 12.26 -5.36 3.59
N THR A 202 13.56 -5.31 3.30
CA THR A 202 14.12 -4.29 2.41
C THR A 202 13.68 -4.53 0.97
N THR A 203 13.74 -5.79 0.53
CA THR A 203 13.22 -6.22 -0.77
C THR A 203 12.30 -7.42 -0.64
N TRP A 204 11.39 -7.59 -1.60
CA TRP A 204 10.38 -8.64 -1.59
C TRP A 204 10.26 -9.32 -2.95
N ASN A 205 10.16 -10.64 -2.93
CA ASN A 205 9.88 -11.45 -4.12
C ASN A 205 8.47 -12.04 -4.02
N GLN A 206 7.68 -11.85 -5.07
CA GLN A 206 6.33 -12.42 -5.14
C GLN A 206 6.40 -13.91 -5.50
N ILE A 207 5.64 -14.73 -4.75
CA ILE A 207 5.45 -16.16 -4.99
C ILE A 207 4.00 -16.38 -5.39
N THR A 208 3.77 -16.76 -6.65
CA THR A 208 2.44 -17.06 -7.19
C THR A 208 2.22 -18.57 -7.40
N SER A 209 3.29 -19.36 -7.33
CA SER A 209 3.26 -20.80 -7.54
C SER A 209 2.39 -21.49 -6.47
N GLY A 210 1.39 -22.25 -6.89
CA GLY A 210 0.49 -23.03 -6.05
C GLY A 210 -0.82 -22.32 -5.67
N PHE A 211 -0.80 -21.02 -5.36
CA PHE A 211 -1.97 -20.31 -4.82
C PHE A 211 -2.88 -19.67 -5.89
N GLY A 212 -2.41 -19.53 -7.13
CA GLY A 212 -3.09 -18.70 -8.13
C GLY A 212 -2.86 -17.19 -7.92
N THR A 213 -3.62 -16.39 -8.68
CA THR A 213 -3.42 -14.92 -8.73
C THR A 213 -4.26 -14.14 -7.71
N VAL A 214 -5.25 -14.79 -7.08
CA VAL A 214 -6.12 -14.19 -6.06
C VAL A 214 -5.96 -15.00 -4.79
N THR A 215 -5.67 -14.35 -3.69
CA THR A 215 -5.39 -15.00 -2.41
C THR A 215 -6.03 -14.28 -1.24
N HIS A 216 -6.36 -15.05 -0.19
CA HIS A 216 -6.87 -14.53 1.09
C HIS A 216 -6.21 -15.32 2.22
N PHE A 217 -5.14 -14.74 2.76
CA PHE A 217 -4.39 -15.40 3.83
C PHE A 217 -5.03 -15.14 5.19
N GLY A 218 -5.34 -16.23 5.91
CA GLY A 218 -5.76 -16.20 7.31
C GLY A 218 -4.59 -16.24 8.25
N ASP A 219 -3.61 -17.11 7.95
CA ASP A 219 -2.41 -17.26 8.77
C ASP A 219 -1.22 -17.77 7.97
N LEU A 220 -0.02 -17.53 8.50
CA LEU A 220 1.27 -18.02 8.01
C LEU A 220 2.10 -18.47 9.20
N GLU A 221 2.73 -19.64 9.09
CA GLU A 221 3.57 -20.21 10.14
C GLU A 221 4.84 -20.80 9.55
N VAL A 222 6.02 -20.37 10.02
CA VAL A 222 7.30 -21.01 9.73
C VAL A 222 7.63 -21.97 10.84
N SER A 223 7.93 -23.23 10.50
CA SER A 223 8.23 -24.25 11.51
C SER A 223 9.46 -23.85 12.34
N PRO A 224 9.35 -23.81 13.69
CA PRO A 224 10.49 -23.51 14.56
C PRO A 224 11.57 -24.60 14.56
N HIS A 225 11.29 -25.76 13.94
CA HIS A 225 12.21 -26.88 13.85
C HIS A 225 12.98 -26.94 12.53
N ASN A 226 12.44 -26.32 11.46
CA ASN A 226 13.02 -26.37 10.12
C ASN A 226 12.45 -25.23 9.27
N SER A 227 13.24 -24.22 8.97
CA SER A 227 12.87 -23.06 8.16
C SER A 227 12.43 -23.40 6.72
N ASN A 228 12.71 -24.62 6.23
CA ASN A 228 12.21 -25.09 4.94
C ASN A 228 10.72 -25.45 4.98
N ILE A 229 10.17 -25.72 6.17
CA ILE A 229 8.76 -26.08 6.33
C ILE A 229 7.98 -24.83 6.70
N VAL A 230 7.10 -24.43 5.78
CA VAL A 230 6.23 -23.27 5.95
C VAL A 230 4.79 -23.68 5.68
N PHE A 231 3.87 -23.17 6.48
CA PHE A 231 2.42 -23.39 6.33
C PHE A 231 1.71 -22.09 6.01
N ALA A 232 0.61 -22.22 5.27
CA ALA A 232 -0.29 -21.14 4.98
C ALA A 232 -1.74 -21.61 5.13
N ALA A 233 -2.54 -20.85 5.84
CA ALA A 233 -3.99 -21.03 5.92
C ALA A 233 -4.65 -20.02 4.97
N LEU A 234 -5.39 -20.51 3.97
CA LEU A 234 -6.12 -19.72 3.00
C LEU A 234 -7.61 -20.00 3.09
N GLY A 235 -8.39 -18.95 2.98
CA GLY A 235 -9.84 -19.09 2.94
C GLY A 235 -10.47 -18.36 1.76
N SER A 236 -11.78 -18.43 1.71
CA SER A 236 -12.56 -17.63 0.77
C SER A 236 -12.46 -16.16 1.19
N GLY A 237 -11.94 -15.35 0.31
CA GLY A 237 -12.27 -13.94 0.33
C GLY A 237 -13.76 -13.81 0.01
N TYR A 238 -14.30 -12.65 0.33
CA TYR A 238 -15.62 -12.35 -0.13
C TYR A 238 -15.63 -12.28 -1.66
N ASN A 239 -15.86 -13.40 -2.28
CA ASN A 239 -16.08 -13.48 -3.71
C ASN A 239 -17.33 -14.29 -4.01
N TYR A 240 -18.36 -13.58 -4.45
CA TYR A 240 -19.54 -14.18 -5.05
C TYR A 240 -19.25 -14.99 -6.32
N ILE A 241 -18.03 -14.95 -6.82
CA ILE A 241 -17.59 -15.73 -7.98
C ILE A 241 -17.40 -17.21 -7.59
N GLY A 242 -17.62 -17.56 -6.32
CA GLY A 242 -17.35 -18.89 -5.79
C GLY A 242 -15.93 -19.03 -5.27
N ASN A 243 -15.66 -20.18 -4.68
CA ASN A 243 -14.33 -20.51 -4.20
C ASN A 243 -13.31 -20.29 -5.32
N VAL A 244 -12.25 -19.52 -5.05
CA VAL A 244 -11.13 -19.33 -6.01
C VAL A 244 -10.33 -20.62 -6.20
N GLY A 245 -10.66 -21.68 -5.43
CA GLY A 245 -10.12 -23.00 -5.56
C GLY A 245 -8.79 -23.23 -4.84
N ASN A 246 -8.34 -22.23 -4.08
CA ASN A 246 -7.07 -22.30 -3.33
C ASN A 246 -7.28 -22.32 -1.80
N GLU A 247 -8.50 -22.43 -1.32
CA GLU A 247 -8.82 -22.48 0.11
C GLU A 247 -8.26 -23.75 0.76
N GLY A 248 -7.91 -23.67 2.04
CA GLY A 248 -7.39 -24.78 2.84
C GLY A 248 -6.03 -24.51 3.47
N ILE A 249 -5.37 -25.60 3.88
CA ILE A 249 -4.03 -25.51 4.45
C ILE A 249 -3.01 -25.97 3.41
N TRP A 250 -2.04 -25.12 3.19
CA TRP A 250 -0.93 -25.31 2.27
C TRP A 250 0.37 -25.52 3.03
N ARG A 251 1.25 -26.31 2.46
CA ARG A 251 2.56 -26.64 3.01
C ARG A 251 3.63 -26.48 1.95
N SER A 252 4.70 -25.77 2.31
CA SER A 252 5.98 -25.81 1.60
C SER A 252 6.97 -26.69 2.34
N ALA A 253 7.92 -27.29 1.61
CA ALA A 253 9.03 -28.05 2.13
C ALA A 253 10.40 -27.50 1.66
N ASP A 254 10.39 -26.35 1.00
CA ASP A 254 11.55 -25.73 0.34
C ASP A 254 11.59 -24.21 0.62
N ALA A 255 11.26 -23.83 1.85
CA ALA A 255 11.26 -22.43 2.32
C ALA A 255 10.37 -21.51 1.46
N GLY A 256 9.19 -22.00 1.07
CA GLY A 256 8.17 -21.21 0.38
C GLY A 256 8.34 -21.11 -1.12
N ILE A 257 9.27 -21.87 -1.75
CA ILE A 257 9.45 -21.84 -3.21
C ILE A 257 8.31 -22.57 -3.91
N THR A 258 7.96 -23.76 -3.43
CA THR A 258 6.82 -24.54 -3.95
C THR A 258 5.83 -24.88 -2.84
N TRP A 259 4.56 -25.00 -3.21
CA TRP A 259 3.47 -25.20 -2.27
C TRP A 259 2.54 -26.32 -2.70
N THR A 260 2.12 -27.14 -1.72
CA THR A 260 1.14 -28.20 -1.89
C THR A 260 0.00 -28.02 -0.91
N ARG A 261 -1.24 -28.05 -1.39
CA ARG A 261 -2.42 -28.06 -0.50
C ARG A 261 -2.54 -29.44 0.15
N THR A 262 -2.30 -29.49 1.46
CA THR A 262 -2.34 -30.74 2.23
C THR A 262 -3.64 -30.99 2.95
N LEU A 263 -4.45 -29.92 3.19
CA LEU A 263 -5.80 -30.05 3.72
C LEU A 263 -6.77 -29.22 2.85
N ASN A 264 -7.70 -29.90 2.23
CA ASN A 264 -8.74 -29.29 1.39
C ASN A 264 -10.00 -29.02 2.23
N VAL A 265 -10.16 -27.78 2.66
CA VAL A 265 -11.32 -27.28 3.43
C VAL A 265 -11.78 -25.96 2.84
N ALA A 266 -13.02 -25.56 3.13
CA ALA A 266 -13.60 -24.35 2.55
C ALA A 266 -12.88 -23.06 3.00
N ASP A 267 -12.50 -22.97 4.28
CA ASP A 267 -11.79 -21.81 4.84
C ASP A 267 -10.73 -22.31 5.83
N GLY A 268 -9.46 -22.11 5.51
CA GLY A 268 -8.36 -22.24 6.46
C GLY A 268 -8.12 -20.91 7.19
N PHE A 269 -8.33 -20.88 8.50
CA PHE A 269 -8.21 -19.66 9.31
C PHE A 269 -6.90 -19.56 10.07
N ASP A 270 -6.36 -20.71 10.52
CA ASP A 270 -5.22 -20.70 11.45
C ASP A 270 -4.40 -21.98 11.30
N VAL A 271 -3.09 -21.92 11.56
CA VAL A 271 -2.18 -23.05 11.57
C VAL A 271 -1.08 -22.83 12.60
N ILE A 272 -0.82 -23.84 13.45
CA ILE A 272 0.20 -23.77 14.51
C ILE A 272 1.07 -25.02 14.49
N VAL A 273 2.39 -24.86 14.44
CA VAL A 273 3.35 -25.95 14.60
C VAL A 273 3.61 -26.20 16.09
N HIS A 274 3.57 -27.47 16.51
CA HIS A 274 3.84 -27.82 17.89
C HIS A 274 5.29 -27.45 18.29
N PRO A 275 5.53 -26.73 19.41
CA PRO A 275 6.82 -26.09 19.72
C PRO A 275 7.96 -27.06 19.99
N THR A 276 7.68 -28.32 20.37
CA THR A 276 8.71 -29.34 20.73
C THR A 276 8.60 -30.63 19.94
N ASN A 277 7.62 -30.77 19.03
CA ASN A 277 7.44 -31.96 18.19
C ASN A 277 7.19 -31.56 16.75
N SER A 278 8.19 -31.63 15.89
CA SER A 278 8.13 -31.25 14.47
C SER A 278 7.08 -32.03 13.64
N ASN A 279 6.64 -33.18 14.11
CA ASN A 279 5.64 -34.00 13.41
C ASN A 279 4.21 -33.54 13.68
N VAL A 280 3.98 -32.79 14.78
CA VAL A 280 2.62 -32.36 15.16
C VAL A 280 2.36 -30.95 14.67
N VAL A 281 1.26 -30.80 13.96
CA VAL A 281 0.77 -29.49 13.46
C VAL A 281 -0.73 -29.45 13.68
N TYR A 282 -1.23 -28.31 14.07
CA TYR A 282 -2.65 -28.03 14.29
C TYR A 282 -3.16 -27.08 13.23
N ALA A 283 -4.41 -27.24 12.82
CA ALA A 283 -5.07 -26.30 11.91
C ALA A 283 -6.53 -26.08 12.30
N ALA A 284 -7.02 -24.90 11.97
CA ALA A 284 -8.40 -24.49 12.20
C ALA A 284 -9.08 -24.15 10.88
N ALA A 285 -10.24 -24.74 10.63
CA ALA A 285 -11.04 -24.58 9.43
C ALA A 285 -12.48 -24.15 9.77
N GLY A 286 -13.04 -23.23 8.99
CA GLY A 286 -14.39 -22.71 9.18
C GLY A 286 -15.28 -22.88 7.94
N GLY A 287 -16.24 -21.98 7.78
CA GLY A 287 -17.15 -21.92 6.64
C GLY A 287 -18.52 -22.54 6.89
N GLY A 288 -18.75 -23.19 8.04
CA GLY A 288 -20.04 -23.82 8.35
C GLY A 288 -20.33 -25.09 7.56
N PHE A 289 -19.28 -25.79 7.10
CA PHE A 289 -19.37 -27.06 6.36
C PHE A 289 -19.04 -28.27 7.23
N THR A 290 -19.26 -29.49 6.71
CA THR A 290 -18.85 -30.73 7.38
C THR A 290 -17.33 -30.85 7.58
N SER A 291 -16.55 -30.08 6.82
CA SER A 291 -15.10 -29.96 6.93
C SER A 291 -14.65 -28.86 7.89
N SER A 292 -15.55 -28.15 8.58
CA SER A 292 -15.17 -27.14 9.56
C SER A 292 -14.74 -27.76 10.88
N GLY A 293 -13.77 -27.15 11.57
CA GLY A 293 -13.33 -27.58 12.88
C GLY A 293 -11.82 -27.53 13.09
N PHE A 294 -11.38 -28.26 14.09
CA PHE A 294 -9.98 -28.39 14.46
C PHE A 294 -9.39 -29.68 13.85
N TYR A 295 -8.15 -29.57 13.37
CA TYR A 295 -7.43 -30.65 12.72
C TYR A 295 -6.07 -30.88 13.36
N ILE A 296 -5.63 -32.12 13.39
CA ILE A 296 -4.32 -32.56 13.87
C ILE A 296 -3.60 -33.29 12.74
N SER A 297 -2.36 -32.91 12.49
CA SER A 297 -1.40 -33.71 11.74
C SER A 297 -0.37 -34.29 12.69
N THR A 298 0.05 -35.56 12.45
CA THR A 298 1.13 -36.25 13.17
C THR A 298 2.32 -36.59 12.27
N ASN A 299 2.35 -35.99 11.07
CA ASN A 299 3.41 -36.19 10.07
C ASN A 299 3.80 -34.87 9.39
N SER A 300 4.05 -33.85 10.20
CA SER A 300 4.51 -32.55 9.76
C SER A 300 3.60 -31.87 8.70
N GLY A 301 2.28 -31.98 8.89
CA GLY A 301 1.28 -31.33 8.04
C GLY A 301 1.06 -31.98 6.67
N VAL A 302 1.53 -33.23 6.46
CA VAL A 302 1.31 -33.95 5.20
C VAL A 302 -0.10 -34.54 5.12
N ASN A 303 -0.60 -35.11 6.23
CA ASN A 303 -1.96 -35.63 6.34
C ASN A 303 -2.62 -35.10 7.62
N TRP A 304 -3.94 -35.00 7.61
CA TRP A 304 -4.72 -34.37 8.67
C TRP A 304 -5.90 -35.25 9.10
N ALA A 305 -6.19 -35.21 10.39
CA ALA A 305 -7.38 -35.81 10.97
C ALA A 305 -8.21 -34.75 11.70
N GLN A 306 -9.51 -34.69 11.41
CA GLN A 306 -10.45 -33.79 12.12
C GLN A 306 -10.65 -34.27 13.56
N SER A 307 -10.61 -33.35 14.55
CA SER A 307 -10.71 -33.65 15.98
C SER A 307 -11.64 -32.69 16.70
N ASN A 308 -12.93 -32.87 16.51
CA ASN A 308 -13.99 -31.97 17.00
C ASN A 308 -14.71 -32.48 18.26
N SER A 309 -14.19 -33.52 18.94
CA SER A 309 -14.88 -34.05 20.12
C SER A 309 -15.02 -33.01 21.23
N GLY A 310 -16.26 -32.62 21.57
CA GLY A 310 -16.55 -31.55 22.53
C GLY A 310 -16.65 -30.14 21.97
N LEU A 311 -16.29 -29.92 20.68
CA LEU A 311 -16.60 -28.69 19.94
C LEU A 311 -18.05 -28.71 19.40
N PRO A 312 -18.60 -27.60 18.91
CA PRO A 312 -19.84 -27.59 18.14
C PRO A 312 -19.78 -28.56 16.94
N THR A 313 -20.91 -28.95 16.43
CA THR A 313 -20.94 -29.72 15.17
C THR A 313 -20.21 -28.93 14.06
N ALA A 314 -19.54 -29.63 13.17
CA ALA A 314 -18.73 -28.97 12.12
C ALA A 314 -19.52 -27.92 11.32
N SER A 315 -20.76 -28.24 10.94
CA SER A 315 -21.65 -27.30 10.24
C SER A 315 -22.06 -26.06 11.06
N ALA A 316 -21.85 -26.08 12.36
CA ALA A 316 -22.08 -24.92 13.22
C ALA A 316 -20.85 -24.04 13.40
N ILE A 317 -19.65 -24.49 12.99
CA ILE A 317 -18.41 -23.72 13.11
C ILE A 317 -18.25 -22.84 11.87
N ARG A 318 -18.51 -21.55 12.03
CA ARG A 318 -18.38 -20.54 10.95
C ARG A 318 -16.97 -20.01 10.84
N ARG A 319 -16.42 -19.54 11.98
CA ARG A 319 -15.03 -19.08 12.07
C ARG A 319 -14.39 -19.64 13.34
N ILE A 320 -13.12 -19.96 13.28
CA ILE A 320 -12.37 -20.53 14.41
C ILE A 320 -10.94 -19.98 14.39
N GLN A 321 -10.47 -19.54 15.55
CA GLN A 321 -9.09 -19.16 15.82
C GLN A 321 -8.57 -19.99 16.98
N ILE A 322 -7.31 -20.38 16.94
CA ILE A 322 -6.69 -21.23 17.95
C ILE A 322 -5.44 -20.57 18.54
N SER A 323 -5.12 -20.93 19.78
CA SER A 323 -3.87 -20.49 20.42
C SER A 323 -3.35 -21.58 21.34
N LEU A 324 -2.06 -21.88 21.21
CA LEU A 324 -1.37 -22.93 21.96
C LEU A 324 -0.52 -22.33 23.07
N VAL A 325 -0.52 -22.94 24.24
CA VAL A 325 0.36 -22.58 25.37
C VAL A 325 1.73 -23.25 25.17
N THR A 326 2.75 -22.48 24.79
CA THR A 326 4.05 -23.01 24.40
C THR A 326 4.73 -23.83 25.52
N SER A 327 4.61 -23.40 26.79
CA SER A 327 5.15 -24.11 27.96
C SER A 327 4.37 -25.37 28.32
N SER A 328 3.15 -25.54 27.79
CA SER A 328 2.28 -26.68 28.06
C SER A 328 1.50 -27.01 26.77
N PRO A 329 2.15 -27.60 25.74
CA PRO A 329 1.58 -27.73 24.38
C PRO A 329 0.35 -28.65 24.28
N SER A 330 0.01 -29.39 25.34
CA SER A 330 -1.27 -30.12 25.42
C SER A 330 -2.45 -29.19 25.69
N ILE A 331 -2.21 -27.93 26.08
CA ILE A 331 -3.25 -26.93 26.34
C ILE A 331 -3.38 -26.02 25.12
N ILE A 332 -4.55 -26.08 24.50
CA ILE A 332 -4.91 -25.24 23.35
C ILE A 332 -6.25 -24.58 23.65
N TYR A 333 -6.39 -23.34 23.28
CA TYR A 333 -7.63 -22.58 23.32
C TYR A 333 -8.17 -22.40 21.91
N ALA A 334 -9.48 -22.43 21.75
CA ALA A 334 -10.18 -22.12 20.50
C ALA A 334 -11.28 -21.09 20.75
N LEU A 335 -11.33 -20.08 19.92
CA LEU A 335 -12.42 -19.10 19.88
C LEU A 335 -13.23 -19.36 18.62
N ILE A 336 -14.54 -19.62 18.79
CA ILE A 336 -15.42 -20.06 17.71
C ILE A 336 -16.64 -19.13 17.58
N TYR A 337 -16.80 -18.53 16.40
CA TYR A 337 -18.05 -17.91 15.99
C TYR A 337 -18.92 -18.98 15.33
N ASN A 338 -20.13 -19.16 15.85
CA ASN A 338 -20.98 -20.30 15.50
C ASN A 338 -22.25 -19.91 14.70
N SER A 339 -23.03 -20.92 14.30
CA SER A 339 -24.26 -20.76 13.53
C SER A 339 -25.37 -20.00 14.27
N SER A 340 -25.28 -19.85 15.59
CA SER A 340 -26.20 -19.02 16.39
C SER A 340 -25.78 -17.54 16.44
N ASN A 341 -24.78 -17.12 15.65
CA ASN A 341 -24.20 -15.78 15.64
C ASN A 341 -23.61 -15.38 17.00
N THR A 342 -22.98 -16.34 17.67
CA THR A 342 -22.34 -16.11 18.97
C THR A 342 -20.90 -16.62 18.98
N THR A 343 -20.02 -15.88 19.64
CA THR A 343 -18.63 -16.23 19.87
C THR A 343 -18.47 -16.95 21.21
N VAL A 344 -17.87 -18.11 21.18
CA VAL A 344 -17.69 -19.00 22.35
C VAL A 344 -16.26 -19.53 22.42
N ALA A 345 -15.71 -19.60 23.64
CA ALA A 345 -14.38 -20.12 23.87
C ALA A 345 -14.40 -21.59 24.31
N TYR A 346 -13.42 -22.35 23.85
CA TYR A 346 -13.17 -23.75 24.17
C TYR A 346 -11.74 -23.95 24.63
N LYS A 347 -11.52 -24.99 25.43
CA LYS A 347 -10.18 -25.39 25.93
C LYS A 347 -10.02 -26.89 25.80
N THR A 348 -8.85 -27.32 25.37
CA THR A 348 -8.36 -28.71 25.52
C THR A 348 -7.16 -28.75 26.45
N THR A 349 -6.94 -29.90 27.12
CA THR A 349 -5.76 -30.18 27.92
C THR A 349 -5.04 -31.47 27.49
N ASN A 350 -5.44 -31.99 26.31
CA ASN A 350 -4.90 -33.25 25.78
C ASN A 350 -4.55 -33.12 24.28
N GLY A 351 -4.04 -31.95 23.88
CA GLY A 351 -3.55 -31.69 22.54
C GLY A 351 -4.64 -31.71 21.47
N GLY A 352 -5.87 -31.32 21.81
CA GLY A 352 -6.97 -31.22 20.86
C GLY A 352 -7.78 -32.50 20.67
N THR A 353 -7.51 -33.55 21.46
CA THR A 353 -8.28 -34.82 21.34
C THR A 353 -9.71 -34.64 21.83
N THR A 354 -9.91 -33.91 22.93
CA THR A 354 -11.23 -33.54 23.44
C THR A 354 -11.28 -32.09 23.92
N TRP A 355 -12.41 -31.46 23.79
CA TRP A 355 -12.61 -30.06 24.11
C TRP A 355 -13.71 -29.84 25.12
N SER A 356 -13.57 -28.81 25.93
CA SER A 356 -14.60 -28.35 26.86
C SER A 356 -14.91 -26.89 26.61
N GLN A 357 -16.17 -26.53 26.57
CA GLN A 357 -16.60 -25.15 26.53
C GLN A 357 -16.18 -24.46 27.84
N ILE A 358 -15.60 -23.30 27.72
CA ILE A 358 -15.27 -22.37 28.84
C ILE A 358 -16.06 -21.09 28.68
N SER A 359 -16.14 -20.24 29.72
CA SER A 359 -16.93 -19.00 29.75
C SER A 359 -18.43 -19.20 29.44
N ALA A 360 -19.03 -20.32 29.85
CA ALA A 360 -20.45 -20.54 29.63
C ALA A 360 -21.29 -19.40 30.23
N GLY A 361 -22.16 -18.80 29.40
CA GLY A 361 -23.02 -17.68 29.81
C GLY A 361 -22.38 -16.29 29.75
N VAL A 362 -21.10 -16.17 29.33
CA VAL A 362 -20.44 -14.89 29.06
C VAL A 362 -20.26 -14.77 27.54
N PRO A 363 -21.08 -13.96 26.85
CA PRO A 363 -20.88 -13.71 25.42
C PRO A 363 -19.55 -12.94 25.22
N LEU A 364 -18.80 -13.32 24.19
CA LEU A 364 -17.51 -12.71 23.87
C LEU A 364 -17.63 -11.75 22.67
N GLY A 365 -18.58 -10.82 22.75
CA GLY A 365 -18.78 -9.73 21.80
C GLY A 365 -18.44 -8.38 22.44
N GLY A 366 -19.25 -7.37 22.21
CA GLY A 366 -19.12 -6.06 22.79
C GLY A 366 -20.47 -5.38 23.04
N ASN A 367 -20.53 -4.45 23.96
CA ASN A 367 -21.68 -3.62 24.18
C ASN A 367 -21.45 -2.24 23.54
N TYR A 368 -22.12 -1.98 22.43
CA TYR A 368 -21.96 -0.76 21.67
C TYR A 368 -23.29 0.00 21.59
N GLY A 369 -23.32 1.25 22.06
CA GLY A 369 -24.49 2.11 21.94
C GLY A 369 -25.74 1.63 22.69
N GLY A 370 -25.60 0.80 23.73
CA GLY A 370 -26.68 0.24 24.53
C GLY A 370 -27.24 -1.10 24.04
N GLY A 371 -26.63 -1.71 23.04
CA GLY A 371 -26.93 -3.06 22.52
C GLY A 371 -25.71 -3.96 22.51
N TRP A 372 -25.92 -5.27 22.67
CA TRP A 372 -24.90 -6.29 22.53
C TRP A 372 -24.62 -6.60 21.05
N ILE A 373 -23.36 -6.54 20.63
CA ILE A 373 -22.92 -6.86 19.26
C ILE A 373 -21.89 -7.99 19.32
N ASP A 374 -22.01 -8.98 18.47
CA ASP A 374 -21.02 -10.04 18.22
C ASP A 374 -20.67 -10.02 16.73
N GLN A 375 -19.42 -9.64 16.43
CA GLN A 375 -18.89 -9.54 15.08
C GLN A 375 -17.85 -10.63 14.78
N GLY A 376 -17.91 -11.79 15.45
CA GLY A 376 -16.97 -12.88 15.25
C GLY A 376 -16.84 -13.38 13.82
N TRP A 377 -17.75 -12.99 12.95
CA TRP A 377 -17.64 -13.17 11.51
C TRP A 377 -16.58 -12.26 10.89
N TYR A 378 -16.32 -11.08 11.50
CA TYR A 378 -15.42 -10.05 11.03
C TYR A 378 -14.12 -9.98 11.87
N ASP A 379 -14.24 -9.79 13.16
CA ASP A 379 -13.20 -9.64 14.15
C ASP A 379 -13.18 -10.82 15.13
N LEU A 380 -12.14 -11.61 15.07
CA LEU A 380 -11.98 -12.81 15.92
C LEU A 380 -10.49 -13.10 16.08
N CYS A 381 -9.98 -12.99 17.30
CA CYS A 381 -8.59 -13.35 17.60
C CYS A 381 -8.46 -13.87 19.04
N ILE A 382 -7.49 -14.75 19.26
CA ILE A 382 -7.19 -15.31 20.59
C ILE A 382 -5.68 -15.50 20.74
N ALA A 383 -5.14 -15.18 21.92
CA ALA A 383 -3.75 -15.42 22.27
C ALA A 383 -3.63 -15.88 23.72
N ALA A 384 -3.07 -17.05 23.92
CA ALA A 384 -2.69 -17.58 25.25
C ALA A 384 -1.26 -17.15 25.58
N ASP A 385 -1.02 -16.79 26.84
CA ASP A 385 0.32 -16.50 27.31
C ASP A 385 1.20 -17.77 27.14
N PRO A 386 2.34 -17.68 26.44
CA PRO A 386 3.23 -18.81 26.21
C PRO A 386 3.72 -19.52 27.45
N THR A 387 3.73 -18.83 28.59
CA THR A 387 4.26 -19.34 29.87
C THR A 387 3.22 -19.58 30.96
N ASN A 388 2.03 -18.96 30.82
CA ASN A 388 0.94 -19.06 31.80
C ASN A 388 -0.35 -19.57 31.14
N ALA A 389 -0.62 -20.85 31.29
CA ALA A 389 -1.79 -21.50 30.70
C ALA A 389 -3.15 -20.94 31.15
N ASN A 390 -3.18 -20.14 32.21
CA ASN A 390 -4.40 -19.55 32.74
C ASN A 390 -4.66 -18.11 32.24
N PHE A 391 -3.65 -17.49 31.62
CA PHE A 391 -3.79 -16.13 31.09
C PHE A 391 -4.04 -16.18 29.57
N VAL A 392 -5.21 -15.73 29.15
CA VAL A 392 -5.59 -15.69 27.73
C VAL A 392 -6.32 -14.39 27.41
N LEU A 393 -5.97 -13.79 26.30
CA LEU A 393 -6.65 -12.66 25.70
C LEU A 393 -7.48 -13.14 24.51
N ALA A 394 -8.71 -12.63 24.39
CA ALA A 394 -9.59 -12.90 23.27
C ALA A 394 -10.18 -11.59 22.75
N GLY A 395 -10.19 -11.41 21.45
CA GLY A 395 -10.70 -10.22 20.76
C GLY A 395 -11.90 -10.56 19.89
N ASN A 396 -12.84 -9.66 19.96
CA ASN A 396 -14.01 -9.50 19.08
C ASN A 396 -14.20 -7.97 18.98
N VAL A 397 -15.40 -7.43 19.07
CA VAL A 397 -15.62 -5.96 19.19
C VAL A 397 -14.79 -5.37 20.35
N GLU A 398 -14.70 -6.08 21.47
CA GLU A 398 -13.93 -5.67 22.65
C GLU A 398 -12.89 -6.71 23.06
N LEU A 399 -11.92 -6.27 23.87
CA LEU A 399 -10.91 -7.15 24.45
C LEU A 399 -11.45 -7.86 25.67
N HIS A 400 -11.35 -9.18 25.69
CA HIS A 400 -11.69 -10.06 26.80
C HIS A 400 -10.43 -10.71 27.37
N GLN A 401 -10.45 -11.00 28.66
CA GLN A 401 -9.33 -11.61 29.37
C GLN A 401 -9.81 -12.69 30.34
N THR A 402 -9.08 -13.79 30.41
CA THR A 402 -9.14 -14.72 31.54
C THR A 402 -7.81 -14.81 32.27
N THR A 403 -7.85 -14.97 33.59
CA THR A 403 -6.67 -15.19 34.44
C THR A 403 -6.74 -16.54 35.15
N ASN A 404 -7.80 -17.31 34.93
CA ASN A 404 -8.01 -18.66 35.51
C ASN A 404 -8.14 -19.74 34.43
N GLY A 405 -7.99 -19.38 33.14
CA GLY A 405 -8.09 -20.27 31.98
C GLY A 405 -9.49 -20.85 31.73
N SER A 406 -10.55 -20.26 32.32
CA SER A 406 -11.92 -20.78 32.19
C SER A 406 -13.00 -19.72 32.09
N THR A 407 -12.88 -18.57 32.72
CA THR A 407 -13.89 -17.52 32.73
C THR A 407 -13.33 -16.25 32.14
N PHE A 408 -13.90 -15.76 31.06
CA PHE A 408 -13.52 -14.49 30.44
C PHE A 408 -14.31 -13.34 31.03
N ALA A 409 -13.67 -12.18 31.09
CA ALA A 409 -14.30 -10.90 31.41
C ALA A 409 -13.81 -9.83 30.43
N VAL A 410 -14.67 -8.88 30.13
CA VAL A 410 -14.31 -7.72 29.30
C VAL A 410 -13.20 -6.93 30.00
N ARG A 411 -12.16 -6.59 29.27
CA ARG A 411 -11.06 -5.75 29.76
C ARG A 411 -11.44 -4.28 29.64
N ARG A 412 -11.42 -3.58 30.75
CA ARG A 412 -11.70 -2.12 30.84
C ARG A 412 -10.47 -1.39 31.37
N VAL A 413 -10.32 -0.09 31.06
CA VAL A 413 -9.24 0.75 31.60
C VAL A 413 -9.37 0.97 33.10
N SER A 414 -10.62 0.92 33.65
CA SER A 414 -10.89 0.99 35.07
C SER A 414 -12.14 0.16 35.44
N PRO A 415 -12.23 -0.39 36.68
CA PRO A 415 -13.43 -1.07 37.15
C PRO A 415 -14.66 -0.17 37.14
N GLY A 416 -15.76 -0.64 36.60
CA GLY A 416 -17.03 0.10 36.51
C GLY A 416 -17.12 1.10 35.36
N ALA A 417 -16.12 1.13 34.50
CA ALA A 417 -16.07 1.98 33.30
C ALA A 417 -17.14 1.59 32.27
N ASN A 418 -17.50 2.53 31.37
CA ASN A 418 -18.51 2.36 30.32
C ASN A 418 -18.03 1.45 29.19
N ALA A 419 -18.93 1.10 28.26
CA ALA A 419 -18.64 0.33 27.06
C ALA A 419 -17.50 0.94 26.20
N TRP A 420 -17.34 2.25 26.22
CA TRP A 420 -16.30 2.99 25.49
C TRP A 420 -14.93 3.01 26.18
N ASP A 421 -14.82 2.46 27.38
CA ASP A 421 -13.58 2.45 28.15
C ASP A 421 -12.75 1.19 27.89
N CYS A 422 -12.75 0.68 26.66
CA CYS A 422 -11.84 -0.36 26.19
C CYS A 422 -10.40 0.19 26.15
N PRO A 423 -9.39 -0.64 26.40
CA PRO A 423 -8.00 -0.19 26.39
C PRO A 423 -7.42 0.10 25.01
N SER A 424 -8.14 -0.18 23.95
CA SER A 424 -7.82 0.03 22.53
C SER A 424 -9.05 0.45 21.75
N HIS A 425 -8.89 0.85 20.49
CA HIS A 425 -10.00 0.92 19.55
C HIS A 425 -10.68 -0.46 19.44
N THR A 426 -11.96 -0.47 19.04
CA THR A 426 -12.76 -1.69 18.89
C THR A 426 -12.36 -2.51 17.65
N ASP A 427 -13.01 -3.65 17.46
CA ASP A 427 -12.91 -4.54 16.29
C ASP A 427 -11.50 -5.12 16.14
N LEU A 428 -11.21 -6.15 16.96
CA LEU A 428 -9.88 -6.70 17.19
C LEU A 428 -9.57 -7.86 16.22
N HIS A 429 -8.41 -7.79 15.56
CA HIS A 429 -8.04 -8.73 14.51
C HIS A 429 -6.88 -9.66 14.84
N ARG A 430 -5.90 -9.19 15.62
CA ARG A 430 -4.73 -10.00 15.99
C ARG A 430 -4.19 -9.59 17.33
N ILE A 431 -3.77 -10.58 18.15
CA ILE A 431 -3.06 -10.39 19.40
C ILE A 431 -1.81 -11.25 19.37
N VAL A 432 -0.64 -10.67 19.69
CA VAL A 432 0.64 -11.39 19.67
C VAL A 432 1.43 -11.06 20.93
N PHE A 433 1.77 -12.09 21.71
CA PHE A 433 2.79 -12.00 22.76
C PHE A 433 4.17 -11.98 22.11
N ALA A 434 5.03 -11.04 22.46
CA ALA A 434 6.38 -11.00 21.92
C ALA A 434 7.18 -12.25 22.36
N PRO A 435 7.74 -13.04 21.42
CA PRO A 435 8.35 -14.33 21.77
C PRO A 435 9.51 -14.24 22.74
N SER A 436 10.28 -13.16 22.70
CA SER A 436 11.43 -12.93 23.61
C SER A 436 11.06 -12.28 24.94
N ASN A 437 9.85 -11.72 25.08
CA ASN A 437 9.38 -11.05 26.31
C ASN A 437 7.85 -11.02 26.37
N HIS A 438 7.25 -11.99 27.01
CA HIS A 438 5.78 -12.15 27.09
C HIS A 438 5.05 -11.03 27.86
N ASN A 439 5.77 -10.16 28.61
CA ASN A 439 5.17 -8.95 29.16
C ASN A 439 4.81 -7.93 28.08
N VAL A 440 5.46 -8.03 26.91
CA VAL A 440 5.17 -7.19 25.75
C VAL A 440 4.13 -7.89 24.87
N ILE A 441 3.01 -7.21 24.67
CA ILE A 441 1.90 -7.71 23.86
C ILE A 441 1.51 -6.63 22.86
N TYR A 442 1.30 -7.03 21.61
CA TYR A 442 0.75 -6.18 20.57
C TYR A 442 -0.66 -6.62 20.20
N LEU A 443 -1.52 -5.64 19.92
CA LEU A 443 -2.91 -5.83 19.55
C LEU A 443 -3.21 -4.99 18.31
N ALA A 444 -3.75 -5.62 17.27
CA ALA A 444 -4.16 -4.99 16.02
C ALA A 444 -5.70 -4.93 15.91
N CYS A 445 -6.23 -3.80 15.44
CA CYS A 445 -7.67 -3.51 15.33
C CYS A 445 -7.96 -2.54 14.18
N ASP A 446 -9.24 -2.12 14.05
CA ASP A 446 -9.65 -1.12 13.04
C ASP A 446 -9.10 0.29 13.30
N GLY A 447 -8.64 0.57 14.50
CA GLY A 447 -7.92 1.80 14.88
C GLY A 447 -6.40 1.67 14.89
N GLY A 448 -5.83 0.61 14.27
CA GLY A 448 -4.39 0.43 14.15
C GLY A 448 -3.79 -0.57 15.14
N ILE A 449 -2.69 -0.20 15.80
CA ILE A 449 -1.91 -1.08 16.68
C ILE A 449 -1.74 -0.48 18.08
N TYR A 450 -1.86 -1.34 19.08
CA TYR A 450 -1.68 -1.01 20.50
C TYR A 450 -0.66 -1.93 21.13
N LYS A 451 0.07 -1.42 22.13
CA LYS A 451 1.14 -2.13 22.84
C LYS A 451 0.90 -2.12 24.35
N SER A 452 1.07 -3.27 24.98
CA SER A 452 1.26 -3.40 26.42
C SER A 452 2.70 -3.82 26.71
N THR A 453 3.29 -3.32 27.80
CA THR A 453 4.63 -3.71 28.30
C THR A 453 4.56 -4.35 29.67
N ASN A 454 3.35 -4.63 30.18
CA ASN A 454 3.10 -5.16 31.52
C ASN A 454 2.02 -6.26 31.53
N ASN A 455 2.14 -7.18 30.56
CA ASN A 455 1.28 -8.35 30.42
C ASN A 455 -0.23 -7.97 30.34
N GLY A 456 -0.57 -6.99 29.50
CA GLY A 456 -1.96 -6.56 29.26
C GLY A 456 -2.59 -5.73 30.38
N THR A 457 -1.81 -5.32 31.41
CA THR A 457 -2.35 -4.50 32.50
C THR A 457 -2.71 -3.09 32.03
N THR A 458 -1.84 -2.47 31.25
CA THR A 458 -2.12 -1.19 30.56
C THR A 458 -1.72 -1.27 29.10
N TRP A 459 -2.35 -0.45 28.29
CA TRP A 459 -2.14 -0.39 26.84
C TRP A 459 -1.86 1.04 26.42
N ALA A 460 -1.05 1.20 25.40
CA ALA A 460 -0.77 2.47 24.77
C ALA A 460 -0.85 2.32 23.24
N SER A 461 -1.27 3.36 22.56
CA SER A 461 -1.20 3.43 21.10
C SER A 461 0.26 3.31 20.62
N ALA A 462 0.48 2.57 19.56
CA ALA A 462 1.75 2.44 18.84
C ALA A 462 1.59 2.86 17.36
N ASN A 463 0.65 3.76 17.07
CA ASN A 463 0.23 4.16 15.73
C ASN A 463 1.02 5.33 15.13
N LYS A 464 1.85 6.00 15.91
CA LYS A 464 2.55 7.21 15.47
C LYS A 464 3.43 6.93 14.24
N GLY A 465 3.18 7.66 13.15
CA GLY A 465 3.93 7.51 11.91
C GLY A 465 3.31 6.55 10.89
N ILE A 466 2.28 5.77 11.25
CA ILE A 466 1.57 4.93 10.30
C ILE A 466 0.52 5.77 9.56
N THR A 467 0.69 5.94 8.25
CA THR A 467 -0.23 6.69 7.38
C THR A 467 -1.11 5.72 6.58
N THR A 468 -2.18 5.22 7.21
CA THR A 468 -3.02 4.15 6.65
C THR A 468 -4.52 4.41 6.77
N ILE A 469 -4.92 5.66 7.01
CA ILE A 469 -6.33 6.04 7.11
C ILE A 469 -7.05 5.81 5.78
N GLN A 470 -8.26 5.27 5.87
CA GLN A 470 -9.15 5.01 4.75
C GLN A 470 -10.16 6.16 4.60
N PHE A 471 -9.75 7.21 3.90
CA PHE A 471 -10.61 8.37 3.68
C PHE A 471 -11.81 8.07 2.80
N TYR A 472 -12.90 8.78 3.04
CA TYR A 472 -14.00 8.98 2.11
C TYR A 472 -13.96 10.37 1.48
N ARG A 473 -13.67 11.43 2.26
CA ARG A 473 -13.61 12.82 1.80
C ARG A 473 -12.57 13.62 2.57
N ILE A 474 -12.11 14.69 1.92
CA ILE A 474 -11.18 15.67 2.52
C ILE A 474 -11.59 17.09 2.07
N ALA A 475 -11.36 18.08 2.92
CA ALA A 475 -11.56 19.48 2.57
C ALA A 475 -10.53 20.39 3.23
N SER A 476 -10.11 21.40 2.50
CA SER A 476 -9.16 22.43 2.93
C SER A 476 -9.86 23.68 3.44
N HIS A 477 -9.24 24.32 4.39
CA HIS A 477 -9.61 25.65 4.79
C HIS A 477 -9.40 26.65 3.62
N PRO A 478 -10.35 27.55 3.31
CA PRO A 478 -10.31 28.37 2.10
C PRO A 478 -9.09 29.27 1.92
N SER A 479 -8.31 29.52 2.97
CA SER A 479 -7.16 30.43 2.91
C SER A 479 -5.96 30.02 3.75
N LYS A 480 -6.00 28.85 4.40
CA LYS A 480 -4.88 28.33 5.21
C LYS A 480 -4.46 26.98 4.66
N HIS A 481 -3.20 26.92 4.26
CA HIS A 481 -2.60 25.68 3.75
C HIS A 481 -2.63 24.53 4.75
N ASP A 482 -2.35 24.81 6.02
CA ASP A 482 -2.13 23.83 7.07
C ASP A 482 -3.40 23.32 7.78
N THR A 483 -4.57 23.85 7.41
CA THR A 483 -5.85 23.56 8.07
C THR A 483 -6.75 22.73 7.18
N LEU A 484 -7.04 21.49 7.61
CA LEU A 484 -7.85 20.52 6.88
C LEU A 484 -8.87 19.84 7.81
N ILE A 485 -9.91 19.30 7.19
CA ILE A 485 -10.85 18.36 7.78
C ILE A 485 -10.97 17.14 6.87
N GLY A 486 -11.33 15.99 7.45
CA GLY A 486 -11.54 14.78 6.67
C GLY A 486 -12.51 13.83 7.34
N GLY A 487 -13.12 12.96 6.57
CA GLY A 487 -13.95 11.86 7.02
C GLY A 487 -13.42 10.52 6.53
N ALA A 488 -13.39 9.52 7.40
CA ALA A 488 -12.84 8.21 7.10
C ALA A 488 -13.65 7.07 7.70
N GLN A 489 -13.43 5.89 7.12
CA GLN A 489 -14.00 4.63 7.57
C GLN A 489 -13.53 4.31 9.00
N ASP A 490 -14.45 3.93 9.87
CA ASP A 490 -14.29 3.49 11.26
C ASP A 490 -13.61 4.51 12.21
N ASN A 491 -13.02 5.60 11.67
CA ASN A 491 -12.25 6.59 12.40
C ASN A 491 -12.90 7.98 12.45
N GLY A 492 -14.17 8.08 12.05
CA GLY A 492 -14.98 9.30 12.16
C GLY A 492 -14.52 10.46 11.28
N ASN A 493 -14.91 11.68 11.69
CA ASN A 493 -14.37 12.91 11.14
C ASN A 493 -13.24 13.44 12.04
N PHE A 494 -12.26 14.08 11.44
CA PHE A 494 -11.10 14.64 12.13
C PHE A 494 -10.55 15.87 11.42
N ARG A 495 -9.68 16.62 12.09
CA ARG A 495 -9.16 17.89 11.63
C ARG A 495 -7.69 18.08 12.01
N THR A 496 -6.98 18.90 11.23
CA THR A 496 -5.66 19.39 11.59
C THR A 496 -5.57 20.91 11.40
N PHE A 497 -4.64 21.52 12.12
CA PHE A 497 -4.20 22.91 11.96
C PHE A 497 -2.72 22.97 11.60
N ASN A 498 -2.13 21.83 11.24
CA ASN A 498 -0.76 21.66 10.85
C ASN A 498 -0.70 20.47 9.87
N ALA A 499 -1.05 20.73 8.62
CA ALA A 499 -0.96 19.76 7.55
C ALA A 499 0.48 19.24 7.41
N GLY A 500 0.63 17.92 7.27
CA GLY A 500 1.93 17.27 7.22
C GLY A 500 2.09 16.26 8.37
N ALA A 501 3.22 16.25 9.03
CA ALA A 501 3.72 15.15 9.85
C ALA A 501 3.04 14.92 11.21
N THR A 502 2.01 15.69 11.60
CA THR A 502 1.42 15.57 12.93
C THR A 502 0.10 14.83 12.94
N ALA A 503 -0.24 14.25 14.09
CA ALA A 503 -1.52 13.63 14.32
C ALA A 503 -2.66 14.65 14.19
N TRP A 504 -3.76 14.21 13.58
CA TRP A 504 -4.97 15.02 13.44
C TRP A 504 -5.90 14.80 14.65
N ASN A 505 -6.73 15.78 14.95
CA ASN A 505 -7.63 15.71 16.09
C ASN A 505 -8.99 15.15 15.68
N PHE A 506 -9.44 14.14 16.38
CA PHE A 506 -10.76 13.53 16.24
C PHE A 506 -11.88 14.50 16.56
N THR A 507 -12.99 14.44 15.82
CA THR A 507 -14.17 15.31 16.03
C THR A 507 -15.48 14.54 16.20
N THR A 508 -15.67 13.40 15.50
CA THR A 508 -16.90 12.60 15.56
C THR A 508 -16.63 11.12 15.51
N THR A 509 -17.55 10.28 15.99
CA THR A 509 -17.49 8.80 15.94
C THR A 509 -18.14 8.25 14.67
N GLY A 510 -17.99 6.96 14.43
CA GLY A 510 -18.54 6.21 13.29
C GLY A 510 -17.74 6.40 12.02
N ASP A 511 -18.38 6.29 10.85
CA ASP A 511 -17.75 6.62 9.57
C ASP A 511 -17.95 8.11 9.28
N GLY A 512 -16.85 8.85 9.12
CA GLY A 512 -16.90 10.24 8.68
C GLY A 512 -17.04 10.30 7.16
N MET A 513 -17.94 11.13 6.66
CA MET A 513 -18.30 11.22 5.26
C MET A 513 -17.96 12.59 4.66
N GLU A 514 -18.89 13.20 3.93
CA GLU A 514 -18.74 14.52 3.30
C GLU A 514 -18.40 15.59 4.33
N CYS A 515 -17.44 16.45 3.99
CA CYS A 515 -17.03 17.57 4.85
C CYS A 515 -16.63 18.77 3.99
N PHE A 516 -16.88 19.99 4.51
CA PHE A 516 -16.52 21.23 3.82
C PHE A 516 -16.45 22.42 4.80
N PHE A 517 -15.71 23.45 4.40
CA PHE A 517 -15.65 24.73 5.10
C PHE A 517 -16.70 25.71 4.58
N ASP A 518 -17.16 26.60 5.44
CA ASP A 518 -17.84 27.82 5.01
C ASP A 518 -16.81 28.77 4.36
N HIS A 519 -17.00 29.08 3.08
CA HIS A 519 -16.06 29.89 2.31
C HIS A 519 -16.02 31.37 2.72
N THR A 520 -16.96 31.83 3.59
CA THR A 520 -17.02 33.20 4.11
C THR A 520 -16.74 33.28 5.60
N VAL A 521 -17.12 32.26 6.37
CA VAL A 521 -16.90 32.18 7.82
C VAL A 521 -15.94 31.04 8.14
N ASN A 522 -14.65 31.33 8.00
CA ASN A 522 -13.56 30.36 8.04
C ASN A 522 -13.47 29.50 9.31
N THR A 523 -14.20 29.84 10.39
CA THR A 523 -14.30 29.04 11.61
C THR A 523 -15.47 28.05 11.57
N THR A 524 -16.32 28.14 10.54
CA THR A 524 -17.46 27.24 10.39
C THR A 524 -17.10 26.08 9.46
N ILE A 525 -17.37 24.87 9.97
CA ILE A 525 -17.21 23.63 9.21
C ILE A 525 -18.47 22.79 9.26
N TYR A 526 -18.65 22.00 8.23
CA TYR A 526 -19.73 21.02 8.11
C TYR A 526 -19.11 19.65 8.00
N LEU A 527 -19.67 18.68 8.70
CA LEU A 527 -19.21 17.30 8.77
C LEU A 527 -20.42 16.38 8.65
N SER A 528 -20.32 15.33 7.90
CA SER A 528 -21.39 14.35 7.84
C SER A 528 -20.95 12.96 8.30
N THR A 529 -21.92 12.15 8.68
CA THR A 529 -21.76 10.72 8.88
C THR A 529 -22.70 9.96 7.94
N GLN A 530 -22.75 8.65 8.06
CA GLN A 530 -23.47 7.76 7.15
C GLN A 530 -24.92 8.22 6.86
N ASN A 531 -25.35 8.05 5.61
CA ASN A 531 -26.72 8.30 5.15
C ASN A 531 -27.19 9.75 5.36
N GLY A 532 -26.25 10.70 5.38
CA GLY A 532 -26.57 12.13 5.38
C GLY A 532 -26.92 12.73 6.74
N TRP A 533 -26.40 12.20 7.84
CA TRP A 533 -26.40 12.93 9.10
C TRP A 533 -25.42 14.11 9.00
N LEU A 534 -25.93 15.33 9.13
CA LEU A 534 -25.14 16.54 9.04
C LEU A 534 -24.89 17.18 10.42
N GLY A 535 -23.63 17.46 10.70
CA GLY A 535 -23.15 18.25 11.82
C GLY A 535 -22.57 19.58 11.37
N LYS A 536 -22.74 20.63 12.13
CA LYS A 536 -22.16 21.96 11.95
C LYS A 536 -21.37 22.36 13.19
N SER A 537 -20.21 22.92 12.97
CA SER A 537 -19.42 23.58 14.01
C SER A 537 -19.11 25.01 13.59
N THR A 538 -19.14 25.95 14.51
CA THR A 538 -18.76 27.37 14.31
C THR A 538 -17.39 27.68 14.92
N ASN A 539 -16.72 26.67 15.47
CA ASN A 539 -15.45 26.80 16.16
C ASN A 539 -14.44 25.69 15.71
N LEU A 540 -14.41 25.47 14.41
CA LEU A 540 -13.50 24.51 13.75
C LEU A 540 -13.57 23.10 14.35
N GLY A 541 -14.78 22.60 14.68
CA GLY A 541 -14.99 21.24 15.16
C GLY A 541 -14.73 21.02 16.66
N THR A 542 -14.54 22.07 17.45
CA THR A 542 -14.44 21.93 18.92
C THR A 542 -15.79 21.51 19.53
N THR A 543 -16.88 22.01 18.99
CA THR A 543 -18.24 21.58 19.32
C THR A 543 -19.02 21.38 18.04
N ILE A 544 -19.86 20.36 17.97
CA ILE A 544 -20.67 20.02 16.80
C ILE A 544 -22.14 19.98 17.21
N THR A 545 -22.97 20.66 16.43
CA THR A 545 -24.44 20.57 16.55
C THR A 545 -24.96 19.72 15.40
N TRP A 546 -25.69 18.66 15.70
CA TRP A 546 -26.27 17.73 14.73
C TRP A 546 -27.69 18.12 14.35
N TYR A 547 -28.02 18.07 13.06
CA TYR A 547 -29.31 18.50 12.51
C TYR A 547 -30.15 17.35 11.93
N GLY A 548 -29.69 16.11 12.09
CA GLY A 548 -30.39 14.91 11.62
C GLY A 548 -29.95 14.43 10.24
N SER A 549 -30.56 13.37 9.77
CA SER A 549 -30.30 12.76 8.47
C SER A 549 -31.35 13.17 7.43
N VAL A 550 -30.91 13.31 6.18
CA VAL A 550 -31.80 13.47 5.02
C VAL A 550 -32.13 12.11 4.36
N ASN A 551 -31.66 10.98 4.91
CA ASN A 551 -31.79 9.64 4.35
C ASN A 551 -31.24 9.57 2.91
N GLY A 552 -30.06 10.12 2.71
CA GLY A 552 -29.36 10.12 1.45
C GLY A 552 -28.52 8.84 1.21
N SER A 553 -27.71 8.87 0.18
CA SER A 553 -26.77 7.78 -0.15
C SER A 553 -25.72 7.58 0.95
N TRP A 554 -24.96 6.48 0.89
CA TRP A 554 -23.91 6.18 1.88
C TRP A 554 -22.98 7.37 2.13
N ILE A 555 -22.43 7.96 1.07
CA ILE A 555 -21.82 9.29 1.09
C ILE A 555 -22.83 10.23 0.47
N THR A 556 -23.56 10.94 1.29
CA THR A 556 -24.57 11.89 0.82
C THR A 556 -23.89 13.17 0.36
N PRO A 557 -24.18 13.67 -0.86
CA PRO A 557 -23.58 14.91 -1.34
C PRO A 557 -24.09 16.12 -0.55
N TYR A 558 -23.15 16.91 -0.03
CA TYR A 558 -23.39 18.20 0.58
C TYR A 558 -22.43 19.23 0.01
N PHE A 559 -22.92 20.38 -0.38
CA PHE A 559 -22.08 21.52 -0.77
C PHE A 559 -22.77 22.85 -0.50
N MET A 560 -21.97 23.88 -0.40
CA MET A 560 -22.42 25.25 -0.17
C MET A 560 -22.54 25.99 -1.51
N HIS A 561 -23.59 26.83 -1.63
CA HIS A 561 -23.76 27.71 -2.78
C HIS A 561 -22.52 28.64 -2.94
N PRO A 562 -21.98 28.83 -4.16
CA PRO A 562 -20.69 29.50 -4.34
C PRO A 562 -20.63 30.97 -3.88
N THR A 563 -21.75 31.64 -3.74
CA THR A 563 -21.80 33.07 -3.33
C THR A 563 -22.74 33.37 -2.14
N ASN A 564 -23.40 32.36 -1.58
CA ASN A 564 -24.32 32.52 -0.44
C ASN A 564 -24.14 31.35 0.57
N ASN A 565 -23.38 31.59 1.61
CA ASN A 565 -23.07 30.60 2.63
C ASN A 565 -24.27 30.15 3.49
N GLN A 566 -25.43 30.79 3.36
CA GLN A 566 -26.64 30.31 4.01
C GLN A 566 -27.35 29.21 3.19
N TRP A 567 -26.98 29.06 1.93
CA TRP A 567 -27.59 28.07 1.05
C TRP A 567 -26.69 26.84 0.97
N ILE A 568 -27.22 25.72 1.49
CA ILE A 568 -26.56 24.42 1.41
C ILE A 568 -27.47 23.45 0.71
N TYR A 569 -26.92 22.75 -0.27
CA TYR A 569 -27.61 21.75 -1.07
C TYR A 569 -27.25 20.35 -0.61
N THR A 570 -28.21 19.47 -0.69
CA THR A 570 -28.06 18.04 -0.48
C THR A 570 -29.13 17.26 -1.24
N ALA A 571 -29.04 15.93 -1.24
CA ALA A 571 -30.00 15.11 -1.96
C ALA A 571 -30.24 13.75 -1.32
N ASN A 572 -31.43 13.22 -1.61
CA ASN A 572 -31.78 11.81 -1.59
C ASN A 572 -32.35 11.44 -2.97
N ASN A 573 -33.61 11.03 -3.14
CA ASN A 573 -34.28 10.99 -4.43
C ASN A 573 -34.80 12.39 -4.86
N ASN A 574 -34.78 13.33 -3.95
CA ASN A 574 -35.14 14.73 -4.13
C ASN A 574 -33.89 15.59 -4.05
N VAL A 575 -33.96 16.80 -4.59
CA VAL A 575 -32.98 17.84 -4.29
C VAL A 575 -33.50 18.72 -3.17
N LEU A 576 -32.71 18.91 -2.15
CA LEU A 576 -33.03 19.67 -0.95
C LEU A 576 -32.07 20.86 -0.83
N ARG A 577 -32.60 21.97 -0.31
CA ARG A 577 -31.81 23.16 -0.01
C ARG A 577 -32.13 23.71 1.38
N SER A 578 -31.09 24.00 2.12
CA SER A 578 -31.18 24.89 3.30
C SER A 578 -30.94 26.32 2.87
N THR A 579 -31.63 27.26 3.51
CA THR A 579 -31.42 28.72 3.36
C THR A 579 -30.99 29.39 4.67
N ASN A 580 -30.64 28.58 5.67
CA ASN A 580 -30.27 29.02 7.04
C ASN A 580 -28.99 28.31 7.54
N GLY A 581 -28.05 28.09 6.63
CA GLY A 581 -26.74 27.51 6.97
C GLY A 581 -26.81 26.06 7.44
N GLY A 582 -27.65 25.23 6.83
CA GLY A 582 -27.71 23.79 7.06
C GLY A 582 -28.59 23.34 8.22
N THR A 583 -29.32 24.23 8.86
CA THR A 583 -30.12 23.87 10.06
C THR A 583 -31.49 23.25 9.71
N VAL A 584 -32.08 23.64 8.59
CA VAL A 584 -33.34 23.08 8.08
C VAL A 584 -33.27 22.96 6.59
N TYR A 585 -33.69 21.82 6.06
CA TYR A 585 -33.76 21.55 4.63
C TYR A 585 -35.18 21.53 4.11
N THR A 586 -35.41 22.13 2.95
CA THR A 586 -36.67 22.06 2.21
C THR A 586 -36.43 21.42 0.85
N THR A 587 -37.34 20.55 0.44
CA THR A 587 -37.31 19.96 -0.91
C THR A 587 -37.63 21.06 -1.95
N ILE A 588 -36.70 21.28 -2.85
CA ILE A 588 -36.87 22.26 -3.95
C ILE A 588 -37.24 21.56 -5.27
N ALA A 589 -36.93 20.26 -5.40
CA ALA A 589 -37.35 19.42 -6.52
C ALA A 589 -37.61 18.00 -6.02
N SER A 590 -38.82 17.48 -6.26
CA SER A 590 -39.26 16.18 -5.74
C SER A 590 -39.12 15.07 -6.79
N ASN A 591 -38.70 13.87 -6.33
CA ASN A 591 -38.59 12.64 -7.14
C ASN A 591 -37.82 12.85 -8.46
N VAL A 592 -36.76 13.63 -8.38
CA VAL A 592 -35.94 13.94 -9.58
C VAL A 592 -35.06 12.76 -9.99
N SER A 593 -34.64 11.94 -9.04
CA SER A 593 -34.01 10.66 -9.33
C SER A 593 -35.02 9.53 -9.18
N THR A 594 -35.12 8.71 -10.23
CA THR A 594 -36.05 7.56 -10.30
C THR A 594 -35.30 6.22 -10.31
N SER A 595 -33.99 6.24 -10.41
CA SER A 595 -33.16 5.04 -10.52
C SER A 595 -32.55 4.61 -9.18
N ASP A 596 -32.04 5.59 -8.41
CA ASP A 596 -31.38 5.36 -7.12
C ASP A 596 -31.25 6.68 -6.39
N LEU A 597 -30.72 6.66 -5.16
CA LEU A 597 -30.36 7.87 -4.44
C LEU A 597 -29.31 8.68 -5.23
N ILE A 598 -29.43 9.98 -5.20
CA ILE A 598 -28.42 10.88 -5.76
C ILE A 598 -27.16 10.73 -4.91
N ASN A 599 -26.04 10.33 -5.54
CA ASN A 599 -24.76 10.08 -4.87
C ASN A 599 -23.69 11.16 -5.16
N THR A 600 -23.92 11.99 -6.18
CA THR A 600 -23.02 13.10 -6.52
C THR A 600 -23.81 14.25 -7.17
N MET A 601 -23.46 15.47 -6.81
CA MET A 601 -24.09 16.69 -7.29
C MET A 601 -23.07 17.84 -7.23
N ASP A 602 -23.12 18.73 -8.21
CA ASP A 602 -22.26 19.91 -8.27
C ASP A 602 -22.97 21.11 -8.85
N GLN A 603 -22.48 22.31 -8.54
CA GLN A 603 -23.01 23.60 -8.95
C GLN A 603 -21.92 24.48 -9.53
N SER A 604 -22.18 25.09 -10.69
CA SER A 604 -21.23 25.97 -11.35
C SER A 604 -20.93 27.20 -10.48
N SER A 605 -19.64 27.42 -10.20
CA SER A 605 -19.15 28.62 -9.55
C SER A 605 -19.26 29.88 -10.43
N VAL A 606 -19.38 29.70 -11.75
CA VAL A 606 -19.50 30.78 -12.76
C VAL A 606 -20.96 31.22 -12.89
N ASN A 607 -21.89 30.27 -12.89
CA ASN A 607 -23.34 30.53 -12.91
C ASN A 607 -24.07 29.53 -12.02
N ALA A 608 -24.38 29.93 -10.82
CA ALA A 608 -25.02 29.09 -9.81
C ALA A 608 -26.42 28.55 -10.19
N ASN A 609 -27.02 29.01 -11.27
CA ASN A 609 -28.24 28.39 -11.79
C ASN A 609 -27.96 27.06 -12.50
N ASN A 610 -26.73 26.86 -13.00
CA ASN A 610 -26.34 25.63 -13.66
C ASN A 610 -25.84 24.61 -12.65
N MET A 611 -26.54 23.49 -12.57
CA MET A 611 -26.26 22.40 -11.66
C MET A 611 -26.31 21.07 -12.41
N ILE A 612 -25.61 20.09 -11.90
CA ILE A 612 -25.62 18.71 -12.38
C ILE A 612 -25.71 17.74 -11.22
N PHE A 613 -26.48 16.66 -11.37
CA PHE A 613 -26.39 15.52 -10.47
C PHE A 613 -26.34 14.18 -11.22
N ALA A 614 -25.88 13.16 -10.50
CA ALA A 614 -26.09 11.77 -10.90
C ALA A 614 -26.68 10.93 -9.76
N GLY A 615 -27.63 10.09 -10.14
CA GLY A 615 -28.00 8.89 -9.37
C GLY A 615 -27.14 7.75 -9.91
N SER A 616 -26.45 7.05 -9.00
CA SER A 616 -25.44 6.07 -9.36
C SER A 616 -25.92 4.89 -10.21
N GLY A 617 -27.21 4.61 -10.19
CA GLY A 617 -27.81 3.38 -10.70
C GLY A 617 -27.69 2.22 -9.70
N SER A 618 -28.49 1.21 -9.91
CA SER A 618 -28.45 -0.04 -9.15
C SER A 618 -28.22 -1.22 -10.08
N TRP A 619 -28.16 -2.42 -9.54
CA TRP A 619 -28.09 -3.65 -10.36
C TRP A 619 -29.29 -3.80 -11.31
N THR A 620 -30.43 -3.20 -10.90
CA THR A 620 -31.71 -3.25 -11.63
C THR A 620 -32.08 -1.96 -12.33
N SER A 621 -31.29 -0.88 -12.14
CA SER A 621 -31.59 0.44 -12.71
C SER A 621 -30.32 1.08 -13.32
N THR A 622 -30.51 1.77 -14.43
CA THR A 622 -29.43 2.52 -15.09
C THR A 622 -29.12 3.80 -14.31
N PRO A 623 -27.84 4.24 -14.27
CA PRO A 623 -27.49 5.56 -13.75
C PRO A 623 -28.25 6.67 -14.46
N GLN A 624 -28.59 7.73 -13.73
CA GLN A 624 -29.21 8.93 -14.29
C GLN A 624 -28.31 10.14 -14.15
N VAL A 625 -28.22 10.95 -15.18
CA VAL A 625 -27.56 12.26 -15.16
C VAL A 625 -28.58 13.31 -15.56
N LYS A 626 -28.75 14.31 -14.71
CA LYS A 626 -29.64 15.44 -14.99
C LYS A 626 -28.98 16.78 -14.77
N VAL A 627 -29.36 17.76 -15.55
CA VAL A 627 -28.85 19.12 -15.54
C VAL A 627 -29.99 20.09 -15.24
N SER A 628 -29.75 21.06 -14.37
CA SER A 628 -30.62 22.21 -14.09
C SER A 628 -29.96 23.49 -14.57
N THR A 629 -30.78 24.45 -15.01
CA THR A 629 -30.37 25.81 -15.41
C THR A 629 -31.09 26.90 -14.58
N ASP A 630 -31.79 26.53 -13.53
CA ASP A 630 -32.61 27.41 -12.69
C ASP A 630 -32.35 27.24 -11.21
N GLY A 631 -31.15 26.81 -10.82
CA GLY A 631 -30.76 26.66 -9.41
C GLY A 631 -31.33 25.43 -8.73
N GLY A 632 -31.65 24.40 -9.50
CA GLY A 632 -32.06 23.08 -8.98
C GLY A 632 -33.58 22.91 -8.83
N PHE A 633 -34.40 23.80 -9.34
CA PHE A 633 -35.86 23.68 -9.29
C PHE A 633 -36.40 22.73 -10.36
N ASN A 634 -35.88 22.83 -11.60
CA ASN A 634 -36.23 21.95 -12.70
C ASN A 634 -34.99 21.23 -13.26
N TRP A 635 -35.19 19.98 -13.69
CA TRP A 635 -34.09 19.11 -14.12
C TRP A 635 -34.40 18.43 -15.44
N THR A 636 -33.46 18.53 -16.38
CA THR A 636 -33.52 17.86 -17.69
C THR A 636 -32.66 16.59 -17.65
N ASP A 637 -33.24 15.47 -18.07
CA ASP A 637 -32.52 14.20 -18.19
C ASP A 637 -31.63 14.21 -19.44
N VAL A 638 -30.34 14.06 -19.26
CA VAL A 638 -29.35 14.04 -20.34
C VAL A 638 -28.62 12.69 -20.43
N THR A 639 -29.08 11.70 -19.71
CA THR A 639 -28.45 10.37 -19.60
C THR A 639 -28.25 9.69 -20.96
N SER A 640 -29.29 9.74 -21.83
CA SER A 640 -29.27 9.11 -23.14
C SER A 640 -28.29 9.77 -24.13
N ASN A 641 -27.87 11.00 -23.85
CA ASN A 641 -26.92 11.74 -24.69
C ASN A 641 -25.46 11.28 -24.46
N ILE A 642 -25.20 10.56 -23.37
CA ILE A 642 -23.86 10.08 -22.99
C ILE A 642 -23.65 8.71 -23.66
N SER A 643 -22.74 8.63 -24.61
CA SER A 643 -22.42 7.40 -25.33
C SER A 643 -21.73 6.34 -24.46
N GLY A 644 -21.59 5.13 -24.99
CA GLY A 644 -20.89 4.03 -24.32
C GLY A 644 -21.75 3.25 -23.33
N ALA A 645 -21.19 2.16 -22.78
CA ALA A 645 -21.90 1.30 -21.84
C ALA A 645 -22.20 2.04 -20.53
N GLN A 646 -23.41 1.85 -20.03
CA GLN A 646 -23.81 2.42 -18.73
C GLN A 646 -22.97 1.82 -17.60
N ARG A 647 -22.44 2.69 -16.76
CA ARG A 647 -21.56 2.34 -15.63
C ARG A 647 -21.95 3.17 -14.41
N TYR A 648 -21.54 2.70 -13.22
CA TYR A 648 -21.69 3.47 -12.01
C TYR A 648 -21.04 4.85 -12.14
N ILE A 649 -21.77 5.91 -11.77
CA ILE A 649 -21.25 7.29 -11.80
C ILE A 649 -20.74 7.64 -10.41
N THR A 650 -19.47 7.96 -10.31
CA THR A 650 -18.80 8.31 -9.06
C THR A 650 -18.79 9.80 -8.79
N ARG A 651 -18.65 10.60 -9.84
CA ARG A 651 -18.55 12.06 -9.70
C ARG A 651 -19.20 12.79 -10.88
N VAL A 652 -19.78 13.93 -10.59
CA VAL A 652 -20.10 14.97 -11.57
C VAL A 652 -19.36 16.25 -11.18
N VAL A 653 -18.84 16.98 -12.16
CA VAL A 653 -18.03 18.18 -11.92
C VAL A 653 -18.46 19.31 -12.88
N CYS A 654 -18.68 20.50 -12.37
CA CYS A 654 -18.82 21.73 -13.15
C CYS A 654 -17.43 22.31 -13.47
N HIS A 655 -17.26 22.78 -14.69
CA HIS A 655 -15.99 23.40 -15.10
C HIS A 655 -15.73 24.71 -14.33
N PRO A 656 -14.51 24.95 -13.84
CA PRO A 656 -14.21 26.05 -12.92
C PRO A 656 -14.36 27.45 -13.54
N THR A 657 -14.26 27.59 -14.87
CA THR A 657 -14.29 28.89 -15.55
C THR A 657 -15.34 29.00 -16.69
N ASN A 658 -16.07 27.90 -16.99
CA ASN A 658 -17.09 27.89 -18.05
C ASN A 658 -18.41 27.30 -17.54
N ALA A 659 -19.43 28.15 -17.42
CA ALA A 659 -20.72 27.76 -16.86
C ALA A 659 -21.47 26.65 -17.61
N ASN A 660 -21.17 26.44 -18.91
CA ASN A 660 -21.88 25.49 -19.78
C ASN A 660 -21.16 24.16 -19.93
N THR A 661 -19.94 24.05 -19.35
CA THR A 661 -19.11 22.84 -19.42
C THR A 661 -19.23 22.05 -18.12
N MET A 662 -19.49 20.76 -18.25
CA MET A 662 -19.64 19.82 -17.13
C MET A 662 -19.03 18.48 -17.49
N TYR A 663 -18.70 17.70 -16.46
CA TYR A 663 -18.10 16.39 -16.61
C TYR A 663 -18.88 15.32 -15.85
N VAL A 664 -18.82 14.09 -16.37
CA VAL A 664 -19.35 12.88 -15.73
C VAL A 664 -18.25 11.85 -15.64
N VAL A 665 -18.01 11.30 -14.45
CA VAL A 665 -17.02 10.27 -14.19
C VAL A 665 -17.71 8.93 -13.97
N ARG A 666 -17.31 7.93 -14.74
CA ARG A 666 -17.80 6.56 -14.67
C ARG A 666 -16.73 5.63 -14.10
N SER A 667 -17.12 4.80 -13.18
CA SER A 667 -16.25 3.80 -12.56
C SER A 667 -16.32 2.44 -13.27
N GLY A 668 -15.75 1.41 -12.66
CA GLY A 668 -15.74 0.02 -13.13
C GLY A 668 -14.67 -0.27 -14.19
N PHE A 669 -14.69 -1.49 -14.72
CA PHE A 669 -13.72 -1.96 -15.70
C PHE A 669 -14.25 -1.79 -17.12
N SER A 670 -13.89 -0.69 -17.76
CA SER A 670 -14.22 -0.38 -19.16
C SER A 670 -13.17 0.58 -19.70
N ALA A 671 -12.28 0.09 -20.54
CA ALA A 671 -11.30 0.92 -21.23
C ALA A 671 -12.01 2.05 -21.99
N SER A 672 -11.40 3.24 -22.00
CA SER A 672 -11.89 4.43 -22.71
C SER A 672 -13.38 4.83 -22.46
N ASN A 673 -13.94 4.45 -21.31
CA ASN A 673 -15.33 4.80 -20.94
C ASN A 673 -15.39 5.33 -19.51
N LYS A 674 -14.56 6.32 -19.19
CA LYS A 674 -14.33 6.83 -17.83
C LYS A 674 -14.84 8.26 -17.63
N ILE A 675 -14.46 9.19 -18.49
CA ILE A 675 -14.74 10.61 -18.32
C ILE A 675 -15.40 11.16 -19.60
N TYR A 676 -16.51 11.83 -19.41
CA TYR A 676 -17.26 12.50 -20.48
C TYR A 676 -17.41 13.99 -20.16
N MET A 677 -17.24 14.83 -21.16
CA MET A 677 -17.36 16.28 -21.09
C MET A 677 -18.53 16.75 -21.96
N THR A 678 -19.32 17.67 -21.46
CA THR A 678 -20.24 18.49 -22.26
C THR A 678 -19.80 19.95 -22.25
N THR A 679 -20.02 20.67 -23.33
CA THR A 679 -19.82 22.14 -23.44
C THR A 679 -21.11 22.90 -23.65
N ASN A 680 -22.25 22.21 -23.58
CA ASN A 680 -23.58 22.73 -23.90
C ASN A 680 -24.67 22.18 -22.97
N LEU A 681 -24.32 22.09 -21.64
CA LEU A 681 -25.25 21.68 -20.57
C LEU A 681 -25.91 20.32 -20.85
N GLY A 682 -25.14 19.35 -21.34
CA GLY A 682 -25.57 17.96 -21.50
C GLY A 682 -26.29 17.67 -22.83
N SER A 683 -26.42 18.65 -23.74
CA SER A 683 -27.04 18.42 -25.05
C SER A 683 -26.22 17.45 -25.89
N THR A 684 -24.89 17.53 -25.80
CA THR A 684 -23.94 16.56 -26.40
C THR A 684 -22.79 16.30 -25.46
N TRP A 685 -22.18 15.13 -25.59
CA TRP A 685 -21.06 14.71 -24.76
C TRP A 685 -19.91 14.18 -25.61
N THR A 686 -18.69 14.53 -25.21
CA THR A 686 -17.43 14.05 -25.78
C THR A 686 -16.72 13.17 -24.76
N ASN A 687 -16.22 12.04 -25.21
CA ASN A 687 -15.39 11.16 -24.38
C ASN A 687 -13.98 11.75 -24.29
N VAL A 688 -13.51 12.01 -23.08
CA VAL A 688 -12.17 12.55 -22.78
C VAL A 688 -11.36 11.57 -21.90
N SER A 689 -11.69 10.27 -21.96
CA SER A 689 -11.02 9.23 -21.21
C SER A 689 -9.60 8.92 -21.71
N GLY A 690 -9.31 9.20 -23.01
CA GLY A 690 -8.03 8.92 -23.64
C GLY A 690 -7.55 7.49 -23.39
N ASP A 691 -6.33 7.38 -22.91
CA ASP A 691 -5.61 6.16 -22.59
C ASP A 691 -5.57 5.83 -21.09
N LEU A 692 -6.49 6.38 -20.28
CA LEU A 692 -6.64 5.99 -18.87
C LEU A 692 -6.71 4.47 -18.73
N PRO A 693 -6.05 3.90 -17.71
CA PRO A 693 -6.06 2.46 -17.49
C PRO A 693 -7.48 1.93 -17.24
N ASN A 694 -7.67 0.66 -17.56
CA ASN A 694 -8.98 0.01 -17.41
C ASN A 694 -9.27 -0.38 -15.96
N VAL A 695 -9.30 0.61 -15.06
CA VAL A 695 -9.60 0.46 -13.63
C VAL A 695 -10.65 1.46 -13.18
N PRO A 696 -11.32 1.23 -12.04
CA PRO A 696 -12.27 2.17 -11.47
C PRO A 696 -11.73 3.59 -11.35
N THR A 697 -12.49 4.58 -11.79
CA THR A 697 -12.20 6.00 -11.63
C THR A 697 -13.16 6.59 -10.61
N ASN A 698 -12.62 7.30 -9.61
CA ASN A 698 -13.34 7.69 -8.40
C ASN A 698 -13.67 9.18 -8.37
N ASP A 699 -12.74 10.04 -8.82
CA ASP A 699 -12.92 11.50 -8.85
C ASP A 699 -12.18 12.15 -10.01
N PHE A 700 -12.46 13.45 -10.24
CA PHE A 700 -11.92 14.22 -11.36
C PHE A 700 -11.80 15.69 -11.00
N PHE A 701 -10.67 16.30 -11.37
CA PHE A 701 -10.37 17.70 -11.14
C PHE A 701 -9.88 18.38 -12.44
N VAL A 702 -10.31 19.61 -12.68
CA VAL A 702 -9.84 20.50 -13.75
C VAL A 702 -9.10 21.67 -13.12
N ASP A 703 -7.84 21.88 -13.50
CA ASP A 703 -7.06 23.02 -13.00
C ASP A 703 -7.68 24.35 -13.42
N PRO A 704 -8.14 25.19 -12.48
CA PRO A 704 -8.78 26.47 -12.83
C PRO A 704 -7.82 27.49 -13.47
N ALA A 705 -6.51 27.34 -13.29
CA ALA A 705 -5.51 28.21 -13.89
C ALA A 705 -5.11 27.74 -15.30
N ASN A 706 -5.22 26.43 -15.57
CA ASN A 706 -4.99 25.86 -16.90
C ASN A 706 -6.01 24.77 -17.20
N THR A 707 -7.12 25.15 -17.81
CA THR A 707 -8.25 24.26 -18.03
C THR A 707 -8.04 23.18 -19.10
N THR A 708 -6.84 23.01 -19.63
CA THR A 708 -6.43 21.84 -20.41
C THR A 708 -5.77 20.77 -19.55
N HIS A 709 -5.44 21.10 -18.30
CA HIS A 709 -4.88 20.16 -17.32
C HIS A 709 -6.01 19.50 -16.53
N TYR A 710 -6.07 18.17 -16.66
CA TYR A 710 -7.03 17.32 -15.97
C TYR A 710 -6.31 16.37 -15.02
N TYR A 711 -6.96 16.06 -13.91
CA TYR A 711 -6.50 15.05 -12.95
C TYR A 711 -7.63 14.04 -12.70
N ALA A 712 -7.30 12.77 -12.74
CA ALA A 712 -8.22 11.67 -12.48
C ALA A 712 -7.72 10.85 -11.31
N ALA A 713 -8.54 10.69 -10.27
CA ALA A 713 -8.30 9.79 -9.16
C ALA A 713 -8.87 8.41 -9.50
N ASN A 714 -8.06 7.36 -9.41
CA ASN A 714 -8.49 5.99 -9.69
C ASN A 714 -7.87 4.99 -8.70
N ASP A 715 -8.13 3.69 -8.88
CA ASP A 715 -7.64 2.65 -7.97
C ASP A 715 -6.11 2.44 -8.02
N PHE A 716 -5.40 3.11 -8.92
CA PHE A 716 -3.93 3.09 -9.01
C PHE A 716 -3.27 4.41 -8.57
N GLY A 717 -4.04 5.37 -8.06
CA GLY A 717 -3.59 6.68 -7.64
C GLY A 717 -4.10 7.81 -8.54
N VAL A 718 -3.26 8.79 -8.81
CA VAL A 718 -3.59 9.98 -9.60
C VAL A 718 -3.00 9.90 -10.99
N TYR A 719 -3.78 10.27 -11.99
CA TYR A 719 -3.37 10.43 -13.37
C TYR A 719 -3.59 11.88 -13.81
N ARG A 720 -2.65 12.43 -14.57
CA ARG A 720 -2.73 13.77 -15.12
C ARG A 720 -2.76 13.73 -16.65
N SER A 721 -3.57 14.61 -17.23
CA SER A 721 -3.54 14.98 -18.65
C SER A 721 -3.24 16.46 -18.78
N THR A 722 -2.37 16.83 -19.70
CA THR A 722 -2.06 18.24 -20.05
C THR A 722 -2.71 18.67 -21.37
N ASN A 723 -3.50 17.80 -22.00
CA ASN A 723 -4.09 17.98 -23.32
C ASN A 723 -5.59 17.62 -23.37
N SER A 724 -6.32 18.05 -22.31
CA SER A 724 -7.77 17.90 -22.21
C SER A 724 -8.26 16.45 -22.32
N GLY A 725 -7.51 15.51 -21.71
CA GLY A 725 -7.90 14.11 -21.61
C GLY A 725 -7.55 13.25 -22.82
N THR A 726 -6.72 13.75 -23.77
CA THR A 726 -6.27 12.95 -24.91
C THR A 726 -5.29 11.88 -24.50
N ASN A 727 -4.29 12.23 -23.66
CA ASN A 727 -3.32 11.32 -23.08
C ASN A 727 -3.24 11.54 -21.57
N TRP A 728 -2.95 10.46 -20.84
CA TRP A 728 -2.88 10.46 -19.39
C TRP A 728 -1.58 9.79 -18.90
N VAL A 729 -0.96 10.41 -17.93
CA VAL A 729 0.25 9.89 -17.28
C VAL A 729 -0.02 9.72 -15.79
N ARG A 730 0.42 8.61 -15.22
CA ARG A 730 0.31 8.39 -13.78
C ARG A 730 1.28 9.30 -13.03
N GLU A 731 0.78 10.03 -12.05
CA GLU A 731 1.59 10.81 -11.09
C GLU A 731 2.20 9.84 -10.07
N GLY A 732 3.45 9.41 -10.30
CA GLY A 732 4.08 8.34 -9.51
C GLY A 732 5.04 8.82 -8.43
N LEU A 733 5.53 10.05 -8.48
CA LEU A 733 6.56 10.54 -7.56
C LEU A 733 5.96 10.84 -6.19
N GLY A 734 6.30 9.99 -5.21
CA GLY A 734 5.73 10.04 -3.86
C GLY A 734 4.32 9.48 -3.71
N MET A 735 3.65 9.11 -4.82
CA MET A 735 2.30 8.55 -4.79
C MET A 735 2.32 7.02 -4.94
N PRO A 736 1.95 6.25 -3.90
CA PRO A 736 1.88 4.79 -3.99
C PRO A 736 0.72 4.32 -4.89
N PHE A 737 0.72 3.02 -5.26
CA PHE A 737 -0.41 2.37 -5.89
C PHE A 737 -1.53 2.11 -4.87
N VAL A 738 -2.45 3.07 -4.72
CA VAL A 738 -3.55 3.04 -3.75
C VAL A 738 -4.80 3.66 -4.36
N PRO A 739 -6.02 3.22 -4.01
CA PRO A 739 -7.23 3.90 -4.46
C PRO A 739 -7.25 5.36 -4.00
N ALA A 740 -7.11 6.27 -4.95
CA ALA A 740 -7.35 7.70 -4.78
C ALA A 740 -8.86 7.95 -4.91
N ILE A 741 -9.46 8.67 -3.96
CA ILE A 741 -10.91 8.69 -3.78
C ILE A 741 -11.52 10.08 -4.01
N ASP A 742 -10.86 11.14 -3.56
CA ASP A 742 -11.42 12.49 -3.51
C ASP A 742 -10.34 13.54 -3.68
N PHE A 743 -10.57 14.50 -4.55
CA PHE A 743 -9.69 15.65 -4.75
C PHE A 743 -10.18 16.86 -3.94
N ASP A 744 -9.24 17.62 -3.43
CA ASP A 744 -9.47 18.91 -2.84
C ASP A 744 -8.43 19.93 -3.33
N TYR A 745 -8.85 21.14 -3.61
CA TYR A 745 -8.01 22.20 -4.16
C TYR A 745 -8.06 23.45 -3.33
N VAL A 746 -6.90 24.01 -3.03
CA VAL A 746 -6.78 25.24 -2.26
C VAL A 746 -5.69 26.16 -2.81
N VAL A 747 -5.92 27.46 -2.76
CA VAL A 747 -4.89 28.47 -2.99
C VAL A 747 -4.56 29.13 -1.66
N ALA A 748 -3.33 28.94 -1.22
CA ALA A 748 -2.85 29.53 0.03
C ALA A 748 -1.46 30.18 -0.20
N ASN A 749 -1.24 31.39 0.31
CA ASN A 749 0.00 32.14 0.13
C ASN A 749 0.41 32.29 -1.36
N SER A 750 -0.56 32.39 -2.25
CA SER A 750 -0.39 32.45 -3.72
C SER A 750 0.14 31.19 -4.38
N ILE A 751 0.20 30.07 -3.67
CA ILE A 751 0.56 28.75 -4.16
C ILE A 751 -0.72 27.93 -4.33
N ARG A 752 -0.82 27.17 -5.42
CA ARG A 752 -1.93 26.28 -5.75
C ARG A 752 -1.60 24.86 -5.31
N TYR A 753 -2.36 24.34 -4.36
CA TYR A 753 -2.20 22.97 -3.88
C TYR A 753 -3.34 22.09 -4.37
N LEU A 754 -3.01 20.93 -4.91
CA LEU A 754 -3.95 19.85 -5.17
C LEU A 754 -3.71 18.75 -4.14
N ARG A 755 -4.76 18.35 -3.47
CA ARG A 755 -4.77 17.28 -2.47
C ARG A 755 -5.58 16.11 -2.96
N VAL A 756 -5.20 14.92 -2.52
CA VAL A 756 -5.95 13.71 -2.78
C VAL A 756 -6.07 12.87 -1.52
N ALA A 757 -7.29 12.52 -1.18
CA ALA A 757 -7.60 11.53 -0.16
C ALA A 757 -7.49 10.13 -0.75
N THR A 758 -6.88 9.19 -0.02
CA THR A 758 -6.73 7.79 -0.43
C THR A 758 -7.46 6.85 0.52
N HIS A 759 -7.85 5.69 0.01
CA HIS A 759 -8.50 4.67 0.83
C HIS A 759 -7.45 3.64 1.31
N GLY A 760 -6.58 4.08 2.25
CA GLY A 760 -5.61 3.21 2.90
C GLY A 760 -4.18 3.74 3.06
N ARG A 761 -3.86 4.94 2.49
CA ARG A 761 -2.56 5.58 2.64
C ARG A 761 -2.69 7.06 3.06
N SER A 762 -3.75 7.37 3.81
CA SER A 762 -4.04 8.74 4.27
C SER A 762 -4.20 9.71 3.10
N ALA A 763 -3.72 10.95 3.21
CA ALA A 763 -3.84 11.96 2.17
C ALA A 763 -2.47 12.44 1.68
N PHE A 764 -2.46 12.88 0.42
CA PHE A 764 -1.28 13.44 -0.24
C PHE A 764 -1.58 14.82 -0.79
N GLU A 765 -0.53 15.61 -0.98
CA GLU A 765 -0.58 16.95 -1.53
C GLU A 765 0.52 17.17 -2.55
N THR A 766 0.24 17.94 -3.57
CA THR A 766 1.23 18.47 -4.50
C THR A 766 1.04 19.97 -4.71
N ASP A 767 2.14 20.67 -4.94
CA ASP A 767 2.17 22.06 -5.37
C ASP A 767 2.08 22.12 -6.89
N LEU A 768 1.00 22.68 -7.44
CA LEU A 768 0.77 22.78 -8.89
C LEU A 768 1.65 23.85 -9.56
N ASP A 769 2.25 24.74 -8.78
CA ASP A 769 3.14 25.80 -9.25
C ASP A 769 4.61 25.39 -9.19
N ASN A 770 4.93 24.36 -8.42
CA ASN A 770 6.27 23.83 -8.26
C ASN A 770 6.46 22.59 -9.15
N ILE A 771 6.63 22.84 -10.45
CA ILE A 771 7.08 21.80 -11.37
C ILE A 771 8.55 21.56 -11.04
N VAL A 772 8.90 20.35 -10.59
CA VAL A 772 10.27 19.99 -10.26
C VAL A 772 11.15 20.21 -11.51
N PRO A 773 12.18 21.02 -11.43
CA PRO A 773 13.07 21.28 -12.58
C PRO A 773 13.80 20.01 -12.97
N VAL A 774 14.04 19.84 -14.26
CA VAL A 774 14.84 18.80 -14.94
C VAL A 774 15.27 17.61 -14.10
N GLU A 775 14.64 16.46 -14.32
CA GLU A 775 15.07 15.22 -13.69
C GLU A 775 16.14 14.52 -14.54
N LEU A 776 17.37 14.52 -14.03
CA LEU A 776 18.46 13.73 -14.56
C LEU A 776 18.26 12.26 -14.14
N THR A 777 17.87 11.40 -15.09
CA THR A 777 17.60 9.99 -14.82
C THR A 777 18.82 9.10 -14.89
N SER A 778 19.84 9.50 -15.63
CA SER A 778 21.11 8.79 -15.69
C SER A 778 22.24 9.75 -15.99
N PHE A 779 23.41 9.51 -15.39
CA PHE A 779 24.67 10.10 -15.76
C PHE A 779 25.74 9.05 -15.65
N THR A 780 26.43 8.74 -16.77
CA THR A 780 27.44 7.69 -16.86
C THR A 780 28.68 8.19 -17.57
N ALA A 781 29.80 7.56 -17.30
CA ALA A 781 31.06 7.86 -17.94
C ALA A 781 31.78 6.56 -18.30
N GLU A 782 32.27 6.45 -19.53
CA GLU A 782 33.02 5.32 -20.04
C GLU A 782 34.37 5.77 -20.60
N ALA A 783 35.44 5.19 -20.07
CA ALA A 783 36.80 5.44 -20.59
C ALA A 783 37.07 4.56 -21.81
N ASN A 784 37.55 5.16 -22.91
CA ASN A 784 37.92 4.41 -24.13
C ASN A 784 39.11 5.07 -24.82
N GLN A 785 40.25 4.38 -24.88
CA GLN A 785 41.48 4.75 -25.62
C GLN A 785 41.94 6.21 -25.44
N GLY A 786 42.00 6.70 -24.18
CA GLY A 786 42.40 8.05 -23.85
C GLY A 786 41.33 9.12 -23.92
N ASN A 787 40.11 8.73 -24.11
CA ASN A 787 38.93 9.60 -24.05
C ASN A 787 37.96 9.13 -22.97
N VAL A 788 37.12 10.02 -22.45
CA VAL A 788 35.97 9.67 -21.62
C VAL A 788 34.71 10.11 -22.33
N GLU A 789 33.85 9.18 -22.62
CA GLU A 789 32.51 9.46 -23.13
C GLU A 789 31.55 9.59 -21.96
N LEU A 790 30.99 10.77 -21.79
CA LEU A 790 29.94 11.09 -20.82
C LEU A 790 28.58 10.98 -21.49
N LYS A 791 27.65 10.28 -20.87
CA LYS A 791 26.26 10.15 -21.35
C LYS A 791 25.31 10.46 -20.21
N TRP A 792 24.28 11.23 -20.50
CA TRP A 792 23.19 11.48 -19.55
C TRP A 792 21.83 11.56 -20.24
N THR A 793 20.83 11.30 -19.44
CA THR A 793 19.45 11.32 -19.89
C THR A 793 18.62 12.17 -18.94
N THR A 794 17.79 13.05 -19.49
CA THR A 794 16.78 13.78 -18.73
C THR A 794 15.41 13.23 -19.05
N ALA A 795 14.56 13.04 -18.04
CA ALA A 795 13.16 12.65 -18.24
C ALA A 795 12.34 13.85 -18.74
N THR A 796 12.64 15.05 -18.20
CA THR A 796 11.99 16.31 -18.56
C THR A 796 12.98 17.45 -18.46
N GLU A 797 12.69 18.56 -19.14
CA GLU A 797 13.42 19.79 -18.95
C GLU A 797 12.45 20.98 -18.82
N LEU A 798 12.69 21.83 -17.84
CA LEU A 798 11.98 23.09 -17.65
C LEU A 798 12.98 24.23 -17.65
N ASN A 799 12.82 25.17 -18.58
CA ASN A 799 13.72 26.35 -18.72
C ASN A 799 15.20 25.99 -18.80
N ASN A 800 15.55 24.76 -19.17
CA ASN A 800 16.93 24.28 -19.21
C ASN A 800 17.73 24.96 -20.33
N GLN A 801 18.67 25.81 -19.96
CA GLN A 801 19.62 26.40 -20.88
C GLN A 801 20.61 25.36 -21.39
N GLY A 802 21.06 24.45 -20.50
CA GLY A 802 22.01 23.41 -20.84
C GLY A 802 22.85 22.94 -19.66
N PHE A 803 23.86 22.18 -20.00
CA PHE A 803 24.74 21.52 -19.04
C PHE A 803 26.19 21.99 -19.24
N GLU A 804 26.79 22.61 -18.22
CA GLU A 804 28.25 22.73 -18.14
C GLU A 804 28.80 21.40 -17.64
N ILE A 805 29.82 20.90 -18.34
CA ILE A 805 30.54 19.69 -17.96
C ILE A 805 31.75 20.10 -17.17
N GLU A 806 31.82 19.70 -15.91
CA GLU A 806 32.91 20.00 -15.03
C GLU A 806 33.74 18.75 -14.73
N ARG A 807 35.10 18.91 -14.85
CA ARG A 807 36.09 17.86 -14.55
C ARG A 807 37.01 18.28 -13.42
N GLN A 808 37.38 17.32 -12.57
CA GLN A 808 38.43 17.45 -11.55
C GLN A 808 39.42 16.29 -11.69
N ASN A 809 40.73 16.58 -11.65
CA ASN A 809 41.78 15.56 -11.61
C ASN A 809 42.06 15.15 -10.16
N VAL A 810 41.93 13.89 -9.83
CA VAL A 810 42.21 13.39 -8.47
C VAL A 810 43.71 13.29 -8.24
N GLY A 811 44.22 13.83 -7.12
CA GLY A 811 45.62 13.77 -6.74
C GLY A 811 46.45 15.03 -7.00
N GLN A 812 45.91 16.05 -7.66
CA GLN A 812 46.39 17.43 -7.63
C GLN A 812 45.36 18.24 -6.86
N GLU A 813 45.74 19.28 -6.10
CA GLU A 813 44.81 20.27 -5.56
C GLU A 813 44.18 21.02 -6.74
N SER A 814 43.19 20.40 -7.34
CA SER A 814 42.53 20.90 -8.53
C SER A 814 41.11 21.34 -8.22
N GLU A 815 40.82 22.58 -8.57
CA GLU A 815 39.47 23.10 -8.64
C GLU A 815 38.69 22.40 -9.76
N TRP A 816 37.36 22.36 -9.65
CA TRP A 816 36.48 21.93 -10.73
C TRP A 816 36.68 22.82 -11.96
N LYS A 817 37.02 22.24 -13.10
CA LYS A 817 37.23 22.93 -14.35
C LYS A 817 36.10 22.71 -15.31
N ASN A 818 35.43 23.76 -15.77
CA ASN A 818 34.48 23.67 -16.88
C ASN A 818 35.27 23.27 -18.16
N ILE A 819 34.87 22.16 -18.77
CA ILE A 819 35.52 21.58 -19.98
C ILE A 819 34.62 21.62 -21.21
N GLY A 820 33.33 21.98 -21.05
CA GLY A 820 32.41 22.08 -22.17
C GLY A 820 30.98 22.46 -21.72
N PHE A 821 30.16 22.77 -22.70
CA PHE A 821 28.75 23.07 -22.54
C PHE A 821 27.94 22.36 -23.59
N VAL A 822 26.88 21.66 -23.17
CA VAL A 822 25.92 21.02 -24.04
C VAL A 822 24.56 21.72 -23.90
N PRO A 823 24.01 22.32 -24.96
CA PRO A 823 22.73 23.01 -24.90
C PRO A 823 21.59 22.08 -24.50
N GLY A 824 20.74 22.54 -23.61
CA GLY A 824 19.47 21.89 -23.28
C GLY A 824 18.38 22.11 -24.34
N ARG A 825 17.20 21.58 -24.09
CA ARG A 825 16.04 21.72 -25.00
C ARG A 825 15.04 22.76 -24.52
N GLY A 826 15.41 23.56 -23.51
CA GLY A 826 14.53 24.57 -22.92
C GLY A 826 13.46 23.92 -22.05
N THR A 827 12.22 23.96 -22.48
CA THR A 827 11.12 23.25 -21.81
C THR A 827 10.60 22.13 -22.71
N THR A 828 10.76 20.88 -22.27
CA THR A 828 10.27 19.68 -22.96
C THR A 828 9.85 18.62 -21.97
N SER A 829 8.79 17.90 -22.31
CA SER A 829 8.32 16.72 -21.61
C SER A 829 8.86 15.40 -22.18
N ASP A 830 9.63 15.49 -23.27
CA ASP A 830 10.19 14.31 -23.91
C ASP A 830 11.55 13.97 -23.30
N VAL A 831 11.85 12.70 -23.16
CA VAL A 831 13.16 12.20 -22.73
C VAL A 831 14.23 12.69 -23.69
N GLN A 832 15.28 13.32 -23.17
CA GLN A 832 16.41 13.79 -23.93
C GLN A 832 17.65 12.99 -23.58
N HIS A 833 18.43 12.65 -24.60
CA HIS A 833 19.72 11.98 -24.48
C HIS A 833 20.84 12.91 -24.90
N TYR A 834 21.86 12.97 -24.09
CA TYR A 834 23.02 13.82 -24.27
C TYR A 834 24.32 13.03 -24.21
N SER A 835 25.33 13.47 -24.91
CA SER A 835 26.66 12.94 -24.76
C SER A 835 27.71 14.05 -24.91
N PHE A 836 28.85 13.84 -24.28
CA PHE A 836 30.03 14.69 -24.39
C PHE A 836 31.27 13.81 -24.35
N ILE A 837 32.27 14.10 -25.19
CA ILE A 837 33.53 13.36 -25.22
C ILE A 837 34.63 14.30 -24.71
N ASP A 838 35.29 13.89 -23.65
CA ASP A 838 36.51 14.54 -23.14
C ASP A 838 37.72 13.80 -23.72
N GLU A 839 38.46 14.44 -24.61
CA GLU A 839 39.50 13.84 -25.43
C GLU A 839 40.91 14.04 -24.84
N ASN A 840 41.83 13.09 -25.14
CA ASN A 840 43.25 13.15 -24.81
C ASN A 840 43.57 13.36 -23.32
N ILE A 841 42.90 12.57 -22.48
CA ILE A 841 42.99 12.69 -21.03
C ILE A 841 43.46 11.39 -20.39
N SER A 842 44.19 11.52 -19.28
CA SER A 842 44.70 10.38 -18.53
C SER A 842 44.64 10.62 -17.01
N GLY A 843 44.50 9.53 -16.25
CA GLY A 843 44.55 9.52 -14.80
C GLY A 843 43.15 9.28 -14.15
N PHE A 844 43.09 9.53 -12.85
CA PHE A 844 41.84 9.51 -12.09
C PHE A 844 41.13 10.86 -12.23
N LEU A 845 39.90 10.79 -12.74
CA LEU A 845 39.10 11.96 -13.09
C LEU A 845 37.74 11.86 -12.39
N ARG A 846 37.24 13.01 -12.02
CA ARG A 846 35.88 13.19 -11.54
C ARG A 846 35.10 14.08 -12.47
N TYR A 847 33.88 13.71 -12.74
CA TYR A 847 32.97 14.49 -13.55
C TYR A 847 31.70 14.79 -12.80
N ARG A 848 31.13 15.96 -13.05
CA ARG A 848 29.77 16.33 -12.70
C ARG A 848 29.18 17.22 -13.78
N LEU A 849 27.88 17.23 -13.87
CA LEU A 849 27.14 18.17 -14.69
C LEU A 849 26.67 19.32 -13.81
N LYS A 850 26.78 20.52 -14.32
CA LYS A 850 26.13 21.72 -13.78
C LYS A 850 25.04 22.11 -14.75
N GLN A 851 23.80 21.76 -14.43
CA GLN A 851 22.64 22.17 -15.18
C GLN A 851 22.38 23.64 -14.90
N ILE A 852 22.09 24.42 -15.93
CA ILE A 852 21.82 25.86 -15.86
C ILE A 852 20.48 26.13 -16.51
N ASP A 853 19.61 26.86 -15.81
CA ASP A 853 18.32 27.30 -16.32
C ASP A 853 18.42 28.66 -17.05
N LEU A 854 17.42 29.00 -17.84
CA LEU A 854 17.38 30.24 -18.63
C LEU A 854 17.46 31.53 -17.78
N ASP A 855 17.12 31.44 -16.49
CA ASP A 855 17.23 32.56 -15.53
C ASP A 855 18.59 32.61 -14.82
N GLY A 856 19.52 31.66 -15.11
CA GLY A 856 20.86 31.56 -14.54
C GLY A 856 20.92 30.79 -13.23
N THR A 857 19.86 30.28 -12.70
CA THR A 857 19.89 29.34 -11.57
C THR A 857 20.50 28.01 -12.03
N PHE A 858 21.14 27.28 -11.11
CA PHE A 858 21.79 26.02 -11.48
C PHE A 858 21.75 24.97 -10.36
N THR A 859 21.87 23.70 -10.77
CA THR A 859 22.01 22.53 -9.89
C THR A 859 23.15 21.62 -10.37
N TYR A 860 23.70 20.81 -9.46
CA TYR A 860 24.75 19.85 -9.79
C TYR A 860 24.21 18.42 -9.79
N SER A 861 24.72 17.59 -10.71
CA SER A 861 24.53 16.14 -10.67
C SER A 861 25.36 15.50 -9.55
N GLU A 862 25.17 14.20 -9.33
CA GLU A 862 26.12 13.37 -8.60
C GLU A 862 27.49 13.38 -9.30
N ILE A 863 28.55 13.07 -8.54
CA ILE A 863 29.91 12.99 -9.05
C ILE A 863 30.18 11.56 -9.52
N ILE A 864 30.78 11.43 -10.71
CA ILE A 864 31.21 10.15 -11.25
C ILE A 864 32.73 10.10 -11.28
N ASP A 865 33.31 9.03 -10.73
CA ASP A 865 34.75 8.74 -10.76
C ASP A 865 35.07 7.87 -11.99
N VAL A 866 36.10 8.25 -12.75
CA VAL A 866 36.55 7.54 -13.94
C VAL A 866 38.09 7.44 -13.95
N GLU A 867 38.60 6.27 -14.24
CA GLU A 867 40.01 6.03 -14.46
C GLU A 867 40.26 5.78 -15.95
N THR A 868 41.13 6.59 -16.58
CA THR A 868 41.52 6.41 -17.98
C THR A 868 42.91 5.78 -18.08
N LEU A 869 43.03 4.79 -18.98
CA LEU A 869 44.24 3.99 -19.13
C LEU A 869 45.21 4.49 -20.23
N ALA A 870 44.96 5.65 -20.81
CA ALA A 870 45.60 6.07 -22.07
C ALA A 870 47.13 6.35 -22.04
N ASP A 871 47.72 6.48 -20.86
CA ASP A 871 49.19 6.69 -20.69
C ASP A 871 49.76 5.91 -19.49
N LEU A 872 49.19 4.78 -19.16
CA LEU A 872 49.79 3.95 -18.14
C LEU A 872 51.11 3.37 -18.70
N SER A 873 52.20 3.83 -18.23
CA SER A 873 53.49 3.12 -18.27
C SER A 873 53.62 2.33 -16.96
N PHE A 874 54.37 1.23 -17.03
CA PHE A 874 54.73 0.53 -15.80
C PHE A 874 55.39 1.49 -14.82
N LYS A 875 54.91 1.55 -13.59
CA LYS A 875 55.39 2.47 -12.55
C LYS A 875 55.31 1.80 -11.20
N LEU A 876 56.37 1.98 -10.41
CA LEU A 876 56.35 1.69 -8.98
C LEU A 876 56.52 2.98 -8.22
N ASP A 877 55.64 3.32 -7.33
CA ASP A 877 55.74 4.54 -6.51
C ASP A 877 56.54 4.33 -5.23
N GLN A 878 57.04 5.43 -4.65
CA GLN A 878 57.64 5.42 -3.34
C GLN A 878 56.58 5.10 -2.31
N ASN A 879 56.88 4.12 -1.42
CA ASN A 879 55.98 3.77 -0.34
C ASN A 879 55.61 4.96 0.55
N TYR A 880 54.39 5.01 0.98
CA TYR A 880 53.93 6.09 1.87
C TYR A 880 53.12 5.49 3.07
N PRO A 881 53.39 5.99 4.29
CA PRO A 881 54.50 6.90 4.67
C PRO A 881 55.89 6.26 4.51
N ASN A 882 56.93 7.09 4.32
CA ASN A 882 58.34 6.70 4.36
C ASN A 882 59.18 7.85 4.95
N PRO A 883 59.79 7.76 6.17
CA PRO A 883 59.76 6.57 7.06
C PRO A 883 58.36 6.16 7.57
N PHE A 884 58.20 4.89 7.95
CA PHE A 884 56.91 4.34 8.39
C PHE A 884 57.02 3.59 9.74
N ASN A 885 55.84 3.44 10.42
CA ASN A 885 55.73 2.72 11.68
C ASN A 885 54.29 2.19 11.92
N PRO A 886 54.05 0.92 12.03
CA PRO A 886 54.76 -0.19 11.39
C PRO A 886 54.20 -0.47 9.99
N ILE A 887 53.21 0.29 9.50
CA ILE A 887 52.46 0.03 8.27
C ILE A 887 52.83 1.06 7.19
N THR A 888 53.02 0.59 5.98
CA THR A 888 53.20 1.42 4.77
C THR A 888 52.45 0.86 3.61
N ARG A 889 52.19 1.66 2.60
CA ARG A 889 51.52 1.30 1.34
C ARG A 889 52.49 1.51 0.18
N ILE A 890 52.41 0.58 -0.76
CA ILE A 890 53.24 0.58 -1.96
C ILE A 890 52.28 0.56 -3.15
N SER A 891 52.25 1.64 -3.92
CA SER A 891 51.40 1.77 -5.10
C SER A 891 52.17 1.47 -6.37
N TYR A 892 51.55 0.84 -7.37
CA TYR A 892 52.13 0.58 -8.67
C TYR A 892 51.05 0.54 -9.76
N ILE A 893 51.45 0.74 -11.01
CA ILE A 893 50.54 0.84 -12.15
C ILE A 893 50.92 -0.23 -13.19
N LEU A 894 49.93 -0.94 -13.70
CA LEU A 894 50.04 -1.91 -14.78
C LEU A 894 49.30 -1.36 -16.01
N PRO A 895 49.99 -1.10 -17.14
CA PRO A 895 49.32 -0.71 -18.39
C PRO A 895 48.64 -1.84 -19.12
N GLU A 896 48.96 -3.09 -18.82
CA GLU A 896 48.43 -4.29 -19.46
C GLU A 896 48.36 -5.46 -18.48
N GLU A 897 47.60 -6.48 -18.81
CA GLU A 897 47.48 -7.70 -17.97
C GLU A 897 48.84 -8.38 -17.83
N SER A 898 49.25 -8.61 -16.60
CA SER A 898 50.61 -9.01 -16.29
C SER A 898 50.70 -9.97 -15.09
N ASN A 899 51.67 -10.85 -15.08
CA ASN A 899 52.06 -11.55 -13.86
C ASN A 899 52.95 -10.62 -13.01
N VAL A 900 52.54 -10.38 -11.77
CA VAL A 900 53.20 -9.43 -10.85
C VAL A 900 53.79 -10.16 -9.68
N THR A 901 55.04 -9.85 -9.35
CA THR A 901 55.70 -10.28 -8.12
C THR A 901 56.25 -9.06 -7.38
N LEU A 902 55.67 -8.74 -6.19
CA LEU A 902 56.17 -7.64 -5.32
C LEU A 902 56.81 -8.23 -4.06
N THR A 903 58.10 -8.06 -3.90
CA THR A 903 58.88 -8.70 -2.83
C THR A 903 59.59 -7.65 -1.95
N ILE A 904 59.60 -7.86 -0.65
CA ILE A 904 60.35 -7.08 0.34
C ILE A 904 61.64 -7.78 0.68
N TYR A 905 62.72 -7.00 0.76
CA TYR A 905 64.09 -7.42 1.10
C TYR A 905 64.62 -6.65 2.31
N ASN A 906 65.47 -7.28 3.10
CA ASN A 906 66.30 -6.63 4.12
C ASN A 906 67.52 -5.95 3.52
N ALA A 907 68.35 -5.27 4.34
CA ALA A 907 69.58 -4.58 3.91
C ALA A 907 70.68 -5.51 3.37
N LEU A 908 70.54 -6.86 3.58
CA LEU A 908 71.49 -7.87 3.08
C LEU A 908 71.04 -8.48 1.75
N GLY A 909 69.84 -8.09 1.27
CA GLY A 909 69.20 -8.63 0.05
C GLY A 909 68.46 -9.94 0.26
N GLU A 910 68.19 -10.37 1.50
CA GLU A 910 67.41 -11.54 1.79
C GLU A 910 65.88 -11.19 1.74
N ILE A 911 65.12 -12.13 1.19
CA ILE A 911 63.64 -11.97 1.10
C ILE A 911 63.05 -11.94 2.52
N VAL A 912 62.31 -10.92 2.79
CA VAL A 912 61.54 -10.75 4.04
C VAL A 912 60.12 -11.25 3.85
N GLU A 913 59.46 -10.84 2.76
CA GLU A 913 58.09 -11.18 2.46
C GLU A 913 57.77 -10.96 0.97
N VAL A 914 56.85 -11.74 0.44
CA VAL A 914 56.29 -11.54 -0.91
C VAL A 914 54.87 -11.05 -0.71
N LEU A 915 54.65 -9.78 -1.08
CA LEU A 915 53.34 -9.12 -0.88
C LEU A 915 52.36 -9.47 -1.99
N VAL A 916 52.82 -9.65 -3.22
CA VAL A 916 52.01 -9.98 -4.39
C VAL A 916 52.75 -11.02 -5.21
N ASN A 917 52.06 -12.05 -5.69
CA ASN A 917 52.55 -13.04 -6.63
C ASN A 917 51.38 -13.66 -7.37
N GLU A 918 50.80 -12.89 -8.31
CA GLU A 918 49.58 -13.29 -9.04
C GLU A 918 49.45 -12.54 -10.37
N MET A 919 48.55 -13.01 -11.21
CA MET A 919 48.16 -12.33 -12.46
C MET A 919 47.18 -11.21 -12.15
N GLN A 920 47.46 -10.02 -12.64
CA GLN A 920 46.66 -8.80 -12.40
C GLN A 920 46.36 -8.10 -13.74
N SER A 921 45.12 -7.59 -13.87
CA SER A 921 44.67 -6.81 -15.02
C SER A 921 45.27 -5.39 -15.04
N ALA A 922 45.18 -4.71 -16.19
CA ALA A 922 45.66 -3.34 -16.35
C ALA A 922 44.89 -2.38 -15.41
N LYS A 923 45.51 -1.85 -14.38
CA LYS A 923 45.03 -0.77 -13.48
C LYS A 923 46.10 -0.36 -12.45
N SER A 924 45.75 0.60 -11.57
CA SER A 924 46.53 0.90 -10.38
C SER A 924 46.27 -0.10 -9.26
N TYR A 925 47.31 -0.43 -8.50
CA TYR A 925 47.26 -1.32 -7.34
C TYR A 925 47.96 -0.70 -6.14
N GLU A 926 47.51 -1.11 -4.95
CA GLU A 926 48.13 -0.75 -3.68
C GLU A 926 48.33 -2.02 -2.84
N ALA A 927 49.58 -2.28 -2.45
CA ALA A 927 49.93 -3.35 -1.51
C ALA A 927 50.27 -2.75 -0.16
N VAL A 928 49.75 -3.35 0.90
CA VAL A 928 50.02 -2.91 2.30
C VAL A 928 51.03 -3.82 2.94
N TRP A 929 52.10 -3.25 3.49
CA TRP A 929 53.05 -3.99 4.30
C TRP A 929 53.00 -3.58 5.76
N ASN A 930 52.81 -4.60 6.64
CA ASN A 930 52.85 -4.41 8.09
C ASN A 930 54.12 -5.05 8.67
N ALA A 931 55.14 -4.23 8.90
CA ALA A 931 56.43 -4.62 9.42
C ALA A 931 56.49 -4.73 10.96
N GLY A 932 55.35 -4.96 11.65
CA GLY A 932 55.27 -4.96 13.12
C GLY A 932 56.19 -5.97 13.82
N THR A 933 56.58 -7.04 13.15
CA THR A 933 57.50 -8.07 13.70
C THR A 933 58.97 -7.84 13.33
N HIS A 934 59.28 -6.94 12.44
CA HIS A 934 60.61 -6.70 11.90
C HIS A 934 61.35 -5.53 12.64
N PRO A 935 62.69 -5.61 12.77
CA PRO A 935 63.45 -4.54 13.45
C PRO A 935 63.49 -3.25 12.66
N SER A 936 63.64 -2.07 13.36
CA SER A 936 63.87 -0.81 12.69
C SER A 936 65.12 -0.85 11.79
N GLY A 937 65.04 -0.29 10.60
CA GLY A 937 66.12 -0.36 9.65
C GLY A 937 65.76 0.00 8.20
N VAL A 938 66.68 -0.19 7.30
CA VAL A 938 66.50 -0.02 5.86
C VAL A 938 65.98 -1.33 5.24
N TYR A 939 64.95 -1.21 4.44
CA TYR A 939 64.39 -2.29 3.65
C TYR A 939 64.28 -1.82 2.18
N PHE A 940 64.15 -2.80 1.30
CA PHE A 940 63.91 -2.56 -0.12
C PHE A 940 62.65 -3.32 -0.53
N TYR A 941 61.93 -2.83 -1.51
CA TYR A 941 60.89 -3.58 -2.20
C TYR A 941 61.17 -3.54 -3.69
N SER A 942 60.95 -4.66 -4.36
CA SER A 942 61.11 -4.82 -5.78
C SER A 942 59.85 -5.37 -6.40
N ILE A 943 59.42 -4.79 -7.49
CA ILE A 943 58.36 -5.32 -8.33
C ILE A 943 58.96 -5.90 -9.61
N GLU A 944 58.54 -7.10 -9.97
CA GLU A 944 58.77 -7.72 -11.28
C GLU A 944 57.41 -7.91 -11.95
N VAL A 945 57.25 -7.36 -13.14
CA VAL A 945 56.02 -7.42 -13.92
C VAL A 945 56.31 -8.03 -15.29
N SER A 946 55.63 -9.14 -15.57
CA SER A 946 55.79 -9.89 -16.83
C SER A 946 54.45 -9.87 -17.58
N PRO A 947 54.31 -9.05 -18.65
CA PRO A 947 53.10 -9.00 -19.45
C PRO A 947 52.71 -10.36 -20.04
N VAL A 948 51.38 -10.65 -20.03
CA VAL A 948 50.84 -11.94 -20.53
C VAL A 948 51.04 -12.06 -22.05
N ASP A 949 50.96 -10.97 -22.77
CA ASP A 949 51.06 -10.92 -24.24
C ASP A 949 52.52 -10.89 -24.76
N GLY A 950 53.51 -11.07 -23.88
CA GLY A 950 54.94 -11.23 -24.30
C GLY A 950 55.72 -9.92 -24.46
N GLY A 951 55.27 -8.83 -23.76
CA GLY A 951 55.99 -7.56 -23.68
C GLY A 951 57.28 -7.63 -22.87
N ASN A 952 57.98 -6.48 -22.78
CA ASN A 952 59.21 -6.38 -21.99
C ASN A 952 58.92 -6.53 -20.51
N ILE A 953 59.75 -7.31 -19.81
CA ILE A 953 59.64 -7.43 -18.33
C ILE A 953 60.03 -6.09 -17.70
N PHE A 954 59.19 -5.55 -16.86
CA PHE A 954 59.46 -4.36 -16.05
C PHE A 954 59.96 -4.82 -14.70
N ASN A 955 61.08 -4.24 -14.24
CA ASN A 955 61.66 -4.54 -12.94
C ASN A 955 62.16 -3.22 -12.29
N GLU A 956 61.62 -2.88 -11.13
CA GLU A 956 62.05 -1.67 -10.40
C GLU A 956 62.11 -1.96 -8.89
N SER A 957 63.11 -1.36 -8.25
CA SER A 957 63.33 -1.50 -6.80
C SER A 957 63.44 -0.13 -6.11
N ARG A 958 62.87 -0.02 -4.92
CA ARG A 958 62.86 1.21 -4.11
C ARG A 958 63.25 0.92 -2.65
N LYS A 959 63.81 1.94 -2.02
CA LYS A 959 64.22 1.90 -0.61
C LYS A 959 63.14 2.47 0.33
N MET A 960 62.94 1.81 1.47
CA MET A 960 62.05 2.29 2.53
C MET A 960 62.73 2.19 3.91
N ILE A 961 62.24 2.98 4.86
CA ILE A 961 62.82 3.07 6.21
C ILE A 961 61.72 2.78 7.25
N LEU A 962 61.92 1.69 8.01
CA LEU A 962 61.08 1.36 9.16
C LEU A 962 61.67 2.02 10.42
N MET A 963 60.86 2.84 11.09
CA MET A 963 61.20 3.49 12.36
C MET A 963 60.16 3.14 13.40
N LYS A 964 60.50 2.24 14.35
CA LYS A 964 59.70 1.93 15.51
C LYS A 964 59.91 2.89 16.61
#